data_06acb12f0b121f96c045af1d6b86a4c8
#
_entry.id   06acb12f0b121f96c045af1d6b86a4c8
#
_cell.length_a   1.000
_cell.length_b   1.000
_cell.length_c   1.000
_cell.angle_alpha   90.00
_cell.angle_beta   90.00
_cell.angle_gamma   90.00
#
_symmetry.space_group_name_H-M   'P 1'
#
loop_
_entity.id
_entity.type
_entity.pdbx_description
1 polymer ?
#
loop_
_entity_poly.entity_id
_entity_poly.type
_entity_poly.pdbx_seq_one_letter_code
_entity_poly.pdbx_strand_id
1 'polypeptide(L)'
;MSSCRTLVLGLTLAASTLVSSSQAGEVTYQKPPKAVLDVFNAPPFPVAVPSPSGETLLLATPVPYPPISDLAKPMLRLAGLRIDPTTNGEHHAAYWTALSLKKVGDSSEIKIALLPNARPSHFVWSADAKLIAFSNTTPTGIELWIATAATGQAHRVDGLQINGVFGSELNSYQWMPDLKTLLVRTVPANRGPPPPAAEAPLGPDVQESSGGLRPSSTYEVRDVLKNPHDEDLFDYYALSQLALVDAASGAITSLGKPAVYGLVSRSPNGEYVLVELIHRPYSYLHTHERFPREVEIWSRNGARVRQLASLTLADQVPIHGVRTGMRQYSWISTEPATLVWVEALDGGDPRVKVAHRDQVRALKAPFTDQAADLFKTQERLTSLQAIENGRLAMVGDFDVTKHWKRMSLVDLSAPSPAPQLLWELSSDDRYKDPGIPILRVLPNGNSAVRREGDWIYLAGVGGSADGDRPFLDRFNLNARKSERLFRCDKDSFEWFVTWVDPSRGQFVTHRESLRDPPNYFLRTLSKGAPQHAAAGEASLRSDLRPITKFPDPTPQLRRIKKQLVKYKRPDGVDLSFTLYLPPDYKPGARLPTVFYAYPLDYTEAEVAGQVQGTTHQFTMFTSYSHLFFLLAGYAVLDRVAMPIVGPSLTAYDTYLEQLVADAKAAVDKGVAMGVVDPDRIGVIGHSHGAMMVANLLAHSDLFRAGVARSGAYNKSLTAFGFQNERRPLWEARDTYIKVSPLFSADKIKRPILLIHGEADYNPGTIPFQSERLYEAIRGTGGTARLVMLPFESHSYLARESVEHTLYEMLAWFDRYLKEAAPQSRKASAR
;
A
#
# COMPACT_ATOMS: atom_id res chain seq x y z
N MET A 1 -51.29 -15.44 -77.82
CA MET A 1 -52.61 -14.89 -77.75
C MET A 1 -52.93 -14.38 -76.35
N SER A 2 -52.95 -13.07 -76.31
CA SER A 2 -53.94 -12.20 -75.66
C SER A 2 -54.05 -12.32 -74.12
N SER A 3 -53.49 -11.39 -73.48
CA SER A 3 -54.03 -10.19 -72.77
C SER A 3 -54.95 -10.51 -71.56
N CYS A 4 -54.63 -9.99 -70.41
CA CYS A 4 -55.16 -8.72 -69.89
C CYS A 4 -54.55 -8.36 -68.51
N ARG A 5 -54.29 -7.11 -68.32
CA ARG A 5 -53.77 -6.40 -67.14
C ARG A 5 -54.83 -6.40 -66.00
N THR A 6 -54.37 -6.36 -64.76
CA THR A 6 -54.96 -5.45 -63.78
C THR A 6 -53.93 -5.09 -62.70
N LEU A 7 -53.62 -3.79 -62.57
CA LEU A 7 -52.77 -3.13 -61.64
C LEU A 7 -53.49 -3.01 -60.29
N VAL A 8 -52.85 -3.46 -59.23
CA VAL A 8 -53.24 -3.07 -57.84
C VAL A 8 -51.96 -2.48 -57.14
N LEU A 9 -52.02 -1.15 -56.92
CA LEU A 9 -51.06 -0.40 -56.13
C LEU A 9 -51.24 -0.76 -54.62
N GLY A 10 -50.29 -1.45 -54.06
CA GLY A 10 -50.19 -1.62 -52.58
C GLY A 10 -49.07 -0.76 -52.05
N LEU A 11 -49.36 0.34 -51.39
CA LEU A 11 -48.38 1.12 -50.60
C LEU A 11 -47.94 0.30 -49.39
N THR A 12 -46.75 -0.23 -49.41
CA THR A 12 -46.07 -0.73 -48.19
C THR A 12 -45.14 0.36 -47.63
N LEU A 13 -45.53 0.95 -46.49
CA LEU A 13 -44.68 1.79 -45.66
C LEU A 13 -43.59 0.90 -45.08
N ALA A 14 -42.35 1.00 -45.61
CA ALA A 14 -41.19 0.42 -45.00
C ALA A 14 -40.71 1.37 -43.88
N ALA A 15 -40.99 1.00 -42.62
CA ALA A 15 -40.37 1.62 -41.46
C ALA A 15 -38.95 1.08 -41.42
N SER A 16 -37.98 1.83 -41.97
CA SER A 16 -36.55 1.60 -41.81
C SER A 16 -36.14 1.96 -40.38
N THR A 17 -36.11 0.97 -39.51
CA THR A 17 -35.36 1.07 -38.25
C THR A 17 -33.90 1.17 -38.57
N LEU A 18 -33.35 2.37 -38.49
CA LEU A 18 -31.91 2.62 -38.46
C LEU A 18 -31.34 1.95 -37.20
N VAL A 19 -30.86 0.71 -37.32
CA VAL A 19 -29.94 0.11 -36.38
C VAL A 19 -28.61 0.81 -36.61
N SER A 20 -28.34 1.84 -35.80
CA SER A 20 -27.01 2.43 -35.73
C SER A 20 -26.09 1.38 -35.13
N SER A 21 -25.40 0.62 -35.98
CA SER A 21 -24.19 -0.06 -35.56
C SER A 21 -23.18 1.02 -35.20
N SER A 22 -23.01 1.29 -33.88
CA SER A 22 -21.90 2.09 -33.43
C SER A 22 -20.63 1.31 -33.76
N GLN A 23 -19.99 1.61 -34.88
CA GLN A 23 -18.58 1.34 -35.05
C GLN A 23 -17.90 2.07 -33.90
N ALA A 24 -17.25 1.31 -33.01
CA ALA A 24 -16.35 1.86 -32.03
C ALA A 24 -15.17 2.45 -32.80
N GLY A 25 -15.22 3.75 -33.13
CA GLY A 25 -14.06 4.50 -33.59
C GLY A 25 -12.99 4.44 -32.51
N GLU A 26 -11.72 4.47 -32.90
CA GLU A 26 -10.61 4.59 -31.95
C GLU A 26 -10.88 5.76 -31.00
N VAL A 27 -11.14 5.44 -29.73
CA VAL A 27 -11.35 6.45 -28.70
C VAL A 27 -9.97 6.86 -28.18
N THR A 28 -9.52 8.05 -28.53
CA THR A 28 -8.28 8.63 -27.96
C THR A 28 -8.48 9.00 -26.49
N TYR A 29 -7.38 9.10 -25.73
CA TYR A 29 -7.45 9.59 -24.35
C TYR A 29 -8.11 10.95 -24.28
N GLN A 30 -9.19 11.05 -23.47
CA GLN A 30 -9.95 12.27 -23.27
C GLN A 30 -9.48 13.00 -22.02
N LYS A 31 -9.67 14.31 -22.00
CA LYS A 31 -9.29 15.15 -20.84
C LYS A 31 -10.53 15.63 -20.10
N PRO A 32 -10.50 15.69 -18.78
CA PRO A 32 -11.57 16.27 -18.00
C PRO A 32 -11.64 17.80 -18.20
N PRO A 33 -12.71 18.47 -17.73
CA PRO A 33 -12.87 19.91 -17.85
C PRO A 33 -11.66 20.70 -17.29
N LYS A 34 -11.43 21.92 -17.83
CA LYS A 34 -10.29 22.77 -17.44
C LYS A 34 -10.16 23.00 -15.93
N ALA A 35 -11.26 23.21 -15.20
CA ALA A 35 -11.24 23.40 -13.77
C ALA A 35 -10.66 22.20 -13.00
N VAL A 36 -10.88 20.98 -13.52
CA VAL A 36 -10.29 19.73 -12.99
C VAL A 36 -8.82 19.65 -13.36
N LEU A 37 -8.45 19.95 -14.61
CA LEU A 37 -7.05 19.94 -15.07
C LEU A 37 -6.19 20.95 -14.32
N ASP A 38 -6.71 22.15 -14.01
CA ASP A 38 -5.96 23.18 -13.27
C ASP A 38 -5.56 22.69 -11.85
N VAL A 39 -6.40 21.87 -11.21
CA VAL A 39 -6.10 21.22 -9.92
C VAL A 39 -5.21 19.99 -10.11
N PHE A 40 -5.51 19.16 -11.10
CA PHE A 40 -4.75 17.94 -11.38
C PHE A 40 -3.27 18.23 -11.71
N ASN A 41 -3.01 19.32 -12.45
CA ASN A 41 -1.67 19.74 -12.86
C ASN A 41 -0.95 20.61 -11.81
N ALA A 42 -1.54 20.81 -10.63
CA ALA A 42 -0.89 21.57 -9.58
C ALA A 42 0.42 20.90 -9.14
N PRO A 43 1.50 21.68 -8.87
CA PRO A 43 2.78 21.11 -8.48
C PRO A 43 2.65 20.33 -7.16
N PRO A 44 3.28 19.15 -7.06
CA PRO A 44 3.28 18.35 -5.84
C PRO A 44 4.15 19.02 -4.75
N PHE A 45 3.85 18.73 -3.49
CA PHE A 45 4.71 19.10 -2.37
C PHE A 45 5.95 18.19 -2.33
N PRO A 46 7.14 18.76 -2.04
CA PRO A 46 8.31 17.94 -1.73
C PRO A 46 8.11 17.08 -0.49
N VAL A 47 8.60 15.85 -0.53
CA VAL A 47 8.58 14.89 0.58
C VAL A 47 9.93 14.95 1.29
N ALA A 48 9.91 14.98 2.63
CA ALA A 48 11.14 14.99 3.41
C ALA A 48 11.59 13.58 3.79
N VAL A 49 12.88 13.29 3.60
CA VAL A 49 13.60 12.14 4.13
C VAL A 49 14.56 12.66 5.20
N PRO A 50 14.26 12.52 6.50
CA PRO A 50 15.11 13.05 7.56
C PRO A 50 16.48 12.35 7.60
N SER A 51 17.53 13.11 7.92
CA SER A 51 18.82 12.54 8.24
C SER A 51 18.75 11.75 9.56
N PRO A 52 19.66 10.78 9.82
CA PRO A 52 19.73 10.05 11.08
C PRO A 52 19.83 10.91 12.33
N SER A 53 20.45 12.09 12.23
CA SER A 53 20.52 13.07 13.32
C SER A 53 19.23 13.90 13.46
N GLY A 54 18.35 13.91 12.46
CA GLY A 54 17.19 14.79 12.39
C GLY A 54 17.49 16.26 12.10
N GLU A 55 18.76 16.65 11.96
CA GLU A 55 19.19 18.06 11.77
C GLU A 55 19.06 18.55 10.32
N THR A 56 18.90 17.64 9.37
CA THR A 56 18.75 17.92 7.95
C THR A 56 17.63 17.10 7.35
N LEU A 57 16.81 17.73 6.51
CA LEU A 57 15.77 17.09 5.71
C LEU A 57 16.24 17.05 4.26
N LEU A 58 16.32 15.87 3.65
CA LEU A 58 16.38 15.75 2.19
C LEU A 58 14.95 15.96 1.68
N LEU A 59 14.71 17.03 0.95
CA LEU A 59 13.44 17.33 0.28
C LEU A 59 13.52 16.81 -1.15
N ALA A 60 12.63 15.89 -1.50
CA ALA A 60 12.56 15.29 -2.83
C ALA A 60 11.20 15.61 -3.48
N THR A 61 11.21 16.13 -4.70
CA THR A 61 10.00 16.49 -5.45
C THR A 61 9.56 15.30 -6.29
N PRO A 62 8.41 14.64 -5.99
CA PRO A 62 7.97 13.45 -6.72
C PRO A 62 7.43 13.77 -8.11
N VAL A 63 7.41 12.77 -9.00
CA VAL A 63 6.62 12.77 -10.24
C VAL A 63 5.34 11.98 -9.97
N PRO A 64 4.19 12.65 -9.79
CA PRO A 64 2.96 11.95 -9.42
C PRO A 64 2.35 11.15 -10.58
N TYR A 65 2.56 11.61 -11.82
CA TYR A 65 1.94 11.03 -13.03
C TYR A 65 2.96 10.92 -14.15
N PRO A 66 3.62 9.76 -14.31
CA PRO A 66 4.48 9.51 -15.46
C PRO A 66 3.65 9.52 -16.77
N PRO A 67 4.26 9.79 -17.93
CA PRO A 67 3.57 9.65 -19.21
C PRO A 67 3.28 8.18 -19.52
N ILE A 68 2.22 7.89 -20.28
CA ILE A 68 1.85 6.51 -20.67
C ILE A 68 3.00 5.81 -21.43
N SER A 69 3.85 6.56 -22.11
CA SER A 69 5.03 6.02 -22.80
C SER A 69 6.03 5.34 -21.85
N ASP A 70 6.06 5.72 -20.57
CA ASP A 70 6.89 5.03 -19.56
C ASP A 70 6.31 3.65 -19.22
N LEU A 71 4.96 3.53 -19.14
CA LEU A 71 4.28 2.26 -18.86
C LEU A 71 4.29 1.33 -20.10
N ALA A 72 4.35 1.91 -21.29
CA ALA A 72 4.37 1.16 -22.55
C ALA A 72 5.73 0.54 -22.90
N LYS A 73 6.77 0.80 -22.09
CA LYS A 73 8.09 0.16 -22.26
C LYS A 73 7.97 -1.37 -22.15
N PRO A 74 8.90 -2.11 -22.76
CA PRO A 74 8.94 -3.55 -22.62
C PRO A 74 8.95 -3.99 -21.15
N MET A 75 8.12 -4.98 -20.82
CA MET A 75 7.98 -5.51 -19.48
C MET A 75 8.02 -7.04 -19.50
N LEU A 76 8.96 -7.61 -18.78
CA LEU A 76 8.99 -9.04 -18.48
C LEU A 76 8.22 -9.30 -17.16
N ARG A 77 7.45 -10.38 -17.16
CA ARG A 77 6.65 -10.85 -16.02
C ARG A 77 7.19 -12.20 -15.59
N LEU A 78 8.06 -12.21 -14.58
CA LEU A 78 8.84 -13.38 -14.21
C LEU A 78 8.80 -13.60 -12.68
N ALA A 79 8.26 -14.71 -12.24
CA ALA A 79 8.26 -15.14 -10.84
C ALA A 79 7.68 -14.11 -9.85
N GLY A 80 6.66 -13.34 -10.28
CA GLY A 80 6.04 -12.26 -9.50
C GLY A 80 6.67 -10.90 -9.70
N LEU A 81 7.79 -10.80 -10.43
CA LEU A 81 8.49 -9.55 -10.72
C LEU A 81 8.05 -8.97 -12.07
N ARG A 82 8.04 -7.65 -12.15
CA ARG A 82 7.85 -6.86 -13.37
C ARG A 82 9.14 -6.12 -13.68
N ILE A 83 9.84 -6.58 -14.68
CA ILE A 83 11.21 -6.18 -15.00
C ILE A 83 11.22 -5.34 -16.29
N ASP A 84 11.88 -4.19 -16.26
CA ASP A 84 12.31 -3.48 -17.46
C ASP A 84 13.61 -4.13 -17.96
N PRO A 85 13.58 -4.85 -19.09
CA PRO A 85 14.76 -5.56 -19.60
C PRO A 85 15.87 -4.62 -20.07
N THR A 86 15.57 -3.35 -20.35
CA THR A 86 16.56 -2.38 -20.82
C THR A 86 17.40 -1.80 -19.68
N THR A 87 16.81 -1.67 -18.50
CA THR A 87 17.47 -1.09 -17.33
C THR A 87 17.92 -2.13 -16.32
N ASN A 88 17.45 -3.37 -16.41
CA ASN A 88 17.62 -4.44 -15.41
C ASN A 88 17.12 -4.01 -14.04
N GLY A 89 15.97 -3.36 -14.03
CA GLY A 89 15.31 -2.83 -12.85
C GLY A 89 13.82 -3.11 -12.83
N GLU A 90 13.15 -2.60 -11.81
CA GLU A 90 11.70 -2.62 -11.69
C GLU A 90 11.07 -1.80 -12.83
N HIS A 91 10.06 -2.36 -13.49
CA HIS A 91 9.33 -1.67 -14.54
C HIS A 91 8.58 -0.46 -13.95
N HIS A 92 8.84 0.73 -14.50
CA HIS A 92 8.34 2.06 -14.09
C HIS A 92 8.44 2.35 -12.57
N ALA A 93 9.63 2.13 -11.98
CA ALA A 93 9.91 2.53 -10.61
C ALA A 93 9.62 4.02 -10.37
N ALA A 94 9.10 4.37 -9.19
CA ALA A 94 8.87 5.76 -8.81
C ALA A 94 10.19 6.55 -8.78
N TYR A 95 10.15 7.82 -9.23
CA TYR A 95 11.31 8.69 -9.27
C TYR A 95 10.98 10.14 -8.91
N TRP A 96 11.99 10.92 -8.65
CA TRP A 96 11.91 12.34 -8.28
C TRP A 96 12.63 13.22 -9.31
N THR A 97 12.35 14.53 -9.30
CA THR A 97 12.90 15.47 -10.28
C THR A 97 13.81 16.52 -9.67
N ALA A 98 13.69 16.79 -8.38
CA ALA A 98 14.52 17.74 -7.68
C ALA A 98 14.83 17.28 -6.26
N LEU A 99 16.06 17.52 -5.83
CA LEU A 99 16.55 17.20 -4.49
C LEU A 99 17.17 18.44 -3.86
N SER A 100 16.82 18.70 -2.59
CA SER A 100 17.50 19.73 -1.80
C SER A 100 17.65 19.31 -0.34
N LEU A 101 18.64 19.87 0.32
CA LEU A 101 18.97 19.63 1.72
C LEU A 101 18.58 20.86 2.52
N LYS A 102 17.60 20.71 3.40
CA LYS A 102 17.06 21.76 4.26
C LYS A 102 17.54 21.55 5.68
N LYS A 103 18.35 22.47 6.21
CA LYS A 103 18.77 22.41 7.61
C LYS A 103 17.63 22.82 8.53
N VAL A 104 17.42 22.06 9.59
CA VAL A 104 16.39 22.32 10.59
C VAL A 104 16.73 23.52 11.47
N GLY A 105 18.02 23.73 11.78
CA GLY A 105 18.50 24.76 12.68
C GLY A 105 18.41 26.18 12.09
N ASP A 106 18.62 26.33 10.80
CA ASP A 106 18.64 27.60 10.08
C ASP A 106 17.73 27.54 8.83
N SER A 107 17.62 28.65 8.09
CA SER A 107 16.81 28.70 6.87
C SER A 107 17.58 28.31 5.61
N SER A 108 18.83 27.82 5.73
CA SER A 108 19.64 27.46 4.58
C SER A 108 19.11 26.24 3.86
N GLU A 109 19.23 26.25 2.53
CA GLU A 109 18.85 25.16 1.65
C GLU A 109 19.93 24.98 0.57
N ILE A 110 20.40 23.77 0.43
CA ILE A 110 21.42 23.39 -0.54
C ILE A 110 20.78 22.48 -1.58
N LYS A 111 20.81 22.87 -2.85
CA LYS A 111 20.35 22.02 -3.93
C LYS A 111 21.37 20.93 -4.23
N ILE A 112 20.91 19.69 -4.41
CA ILE A 112 21.75 18.63 -4.97
C ILE A 112 21.72 18.78 -6.49
N ALA A 113 22.92 18.96 -7.09
CA ALA A 113 23.05 19.09 -8.53
C ALA A 113 22.78 17.75 -9.22
N LEU A 114 21.69 17.66 -9.97
CA LEU A 114 21.31 16.52 -10.77
C LEU A 114 21.62 16.79 -12.26
N LEU A 115 21.87 15.70 -13.00
CA LEU A 115 21.96 15.80 -14.47
C LEU A 115 20.60 16.15 -15.07
N PRO A 116 20.55 16.76 -16.26
CA PRO A 116 19.30 16.94 -16.99
C PRO A 116 18.58 15.59 -17.19
N ASN A 117 17.27 15.57 -16.93
CA ASN A 117 16.41 14.37 -17.03
C ASN A 117 16.80 13.21 -16.07
N ALA A 118 17.55 13.49 -15.01
CA ALA A 118 17.80 12.51 -13.96
C ALA A 118 16.50 11.99 -13.34
N ARG A 119 16.50 10.70 -13.02
CA ARG A 119 15.40 10.00 -12.33
C ARG A 119 15.91 9.40 -11.02
N PRO A 120 16.29 10.24 -10.03
CA PRO A 120 16.78 9.75 -8.75
C PRO A 120 15.69 9.02 -7.96
N SER A 121 16.10 7.99 -7.22
CA SER A 121 15.22 7.19 -6.34
C SER A 121 16.02 6.52 -5.23
N HIS A 122 15.34 5.85 -4.27
CA HIS A 122 15.94 5.01 -3.22
C HIS A 122 17.05 5.72 -2.40
N PHE A 123 16.69 6.82 -1.72
CA PHE A 123 17.64 7.62 -0.92
C PHE A 123 18.01 6.90 0.38
N VAL A 124 19.32 6.71 0.63
CA VAL A 124 19.84 6.08 1.84
C VAL A 124 20.94 6.95 2.46
N TRP A 125 20.67 7.52 3.64
CA TRP A 125 21.64 8.26 4.42
C TRP A 125 22.72 7.36 5.00
N SER A 126 23.98 7.82 5.05
CA SER A 126 24.97 7.26 5.96
C SER A 126 24.57 7.54 7.41
N ALA A 127 24.92 6.66 8.35
CA ALA A 127 24.48 6.80 9.75
C ALA A 127 25.01 8.06 10.44
N ASP A 128 26.13 8.63 9.96
CA ASP A 128 26.70 9.92 10.44
C ASP A 128 26.08 11.14 9.73
N ALA A 129 25.08 10.94 8.87
CA ALA A 129 24.36 11.98 8.13
C ALA A 129 25.24 12.83 7.17
N LYS A 130 26.43 12.35 6.77
CA LYS A 130 27.32 13.10 5.89
C LYS A 130 27.12 12.80 4.41
N LEU A 131 26.70 11.59 4.08
CA LEU A 131 26.55 11.11 2.71
C LEU A 131 25.12 10.60 2.46
N ILE A 132 24.69 10.71 1.21
CA ILE A 132 23.41 10.15 0.72
C ILE A 132 23.73 9.32 -0.51
N ALA A 133 23.46 8.02 -0.46
CA ALA A 133 23.44 7.19 -1.66
C ALA A 133 22.05 7.22 -2.30
N PHE A 134 21.98 7.27 -3.62
CA PHE A 134 20.74 7.18 -4.37
C PHE A 134 20.97 6.54 -5.74
N SER A 135 19.93 5.95 -6.29
CA SER A 135 19.95 5.42 -7.66
C SER A 135 19.48 6.47 -8.65
N ASN A 136 19.99 6.41 -9.88
CA ASN A 136 19.50 7.19 -11.02
C ASN A 136 19.20 6.24 -12.19
N THR A 137 17.92 6.13 -12.57
CA THR A 137 17.52 5.28 -13.70
C THR A 137 17.73 6.02 -15.01
N THR A 138 18.57 5.45 -15.88
CA THR A 138 18.86 5.92 -17.24
C THR A 138 18.13 5.05 -18.27
N PRO A 139 18.15 5.39 -19.57
CA PRO A 139 17.56 4.55 -20.61
C PRO A 139 18.18 3.14 -20.72
N THR A 140 19.41 2.92 -20.21
CA THR A 140 20.17 1.68 -20.41
C THR A 140 20.60 1.00 -19.13
N GLY A 141 20.23 1.50 -17.94
CA GLY A 141 20.62 0.92 -16.68
C GLY A 141 20.32 1.78 -15.47
N ILE A 142 20.70 1.29 -14.31
CA ILE A 142 20.53 2.00 -13.04
C ILE A 142 21.91 2.31 -12.47
N GLU A 143 22.22 3.59 -12.31
CA GLU A 143 23.46 4.12 -11.77
C GLU A 143 23.39 4.28 -10.25
N LEU A 144 24.53 4.14 -9.55
CA LEU A 144 24.71 4.54 -8.16
C LEU A 144 25.31 5.92 -8.09
N TRP A 145 24.67 6.81 -7.33
CA TRP A 145 25.14 8.17 -7.06
C TRP A 145 25.35 8.40 -5.58
N ILE A 146 26.32 9.23 -5.22
CA ILE A 146 26.64 9.59 -3.85
C ILE A 146 26.71 11.10 -3.76
N ALA A 147 25.89 11.69 -2.85
CA ALA A 147 25.89 13.13 -2.56
C ALA A 147 26.48 13.42 -1.19
N THR A 148 27.24 14.52 -1.10
CA THR A 148 27.77 15.06 0.15
C THR A 148 26.78 16.02 0.76
N ALA A 149 26.31 15.75 1.97
CA ALA A 149 25.28 16.54 2.63
C ALA A 149 25.70 18.00 2.93
N ALA A 150 27.00 18.24 3.17
CA ALA A 150 27.50 19.59 3.46
C ALA A 150 27.48 20.52 2.25
N THR A 151 27.64 20.01 1.03
CA THR A 151 27.82 20.82 -0.19
C THR A 151 26.73 20.61 -1.24
N GLY A 152 25.97 19.52 -1.18
CA GLY A 152 25.03 19.09 -2.23
C GLY A 152 25.72 18.58 -3.51
N GLN A 153 27.05 18.48 -3.51
CA GLN A 153 27.78 17.89 -4.65
C GLN A 153 27.52 16.39 -4.71
N ALA A 154 27.18 15.90 -5.89
CA ALA A 154 26.93 14.49 -6.13
C ALA A 154 27.83 13.99 -7.26
N HIS A 155 28.28 12.76 -7.16
CA HIS A 155 29.06 12.07 -8.19
C HIS A 155 28.50 10.68 -8.43
N ARG A 156 28.69 10.19 -9.66
CA ARG A 156 28.36 8.82 -10.06
C ARG A 156 29.49 7.87 -9.67
N VAL A 157 29.14 6.66 -9.28
CA VAL A 157 30.10 5.57 -9.19
C VAL A 157 30.27 4.94 -10.57
N ASP A 158 31.45 5.12 -11.19
CA ASP A 158 31.75 4.63 -12.53
C ASP A 158 31.99 3.10 -12.55
N GLY A 159 31.71 2.46 -13.68
CA GLY A 159 31.94 1.02 -13.89
C GLY A 159 30.95 0.11 -13.14
N LEU A 160 29.84 0.64 -12.62
CA LEU A 160 28.85 -0.10 -11.88
C LEU A 160 27.44 0.12 -12.45
N GLN A 161 26.69 -0.98 -12.59
CA GLN A 161 25.26 -0.97 -12.86
C GLN A 161 24.54 -1.72 -11.75
N ILE A 162 23.57 -1.06 -11.10
CA ILE A 162 22.75 -1.69 -10.05
C ILE A 162 21.82 -2.73 -10.69
N ASN A 163 21.71 -3.92 -10.08
CA ASN A 163 20.62 -4.84 -10.35
C ASN A 163 19.43 -4.47 -9.47
N GLY A 164 18.39 -3.88 -10.07
CA GLY A 164 17.19 -3.38 -9.41
C GLY A 164 15.94 -4.22 -9.63
N VAL A 165 16.05 -5.48 -10.10
CA VAL A 165 14.86 -6.29 -10.48
C VAL A 165 13.94 -6.64 -9.30
N PHE A 166 14.48 -6.73 -8.09
CA PHE A 166 13.68 -6.94 -6.87
C PHE A 166 13.10 -5.64 -6.29
N GLY A 167 13.29 -4.52 -6.97
CA GLY A 167 12.72 -3.24 -6.59
C GLY A 167 13.10 -2.78 -5.17
N SER A 168 12.16 -2.13 -4.52
CA SER A 168 12.30 -1.65 -3.14
C SER A 168 12.20 -2.76 -2.08
N GLU A 169 11.72 -3.95 -2.45
CA GLU A 169 11.50 -5.04 -1.48
C GLU A 169 12.81 -5.57 -0.89
N LEU A 170 13.87 -5.62 -1.71
CA LEU A 170 15.16 -6.19 -1.31
C LEU A 170 16.31 -5.21 -1.55
N ASN A 171 16.37 -4.10 -0.87
CA ASN A 171 17.38 -3.05 -0.93
C ASN A 171 18.60 -3.34 -1.83
N SER A 172 18.71 -2.67 -2.98
CA SER A 172 19.77 -2.89 -3.95
C SER A 172 21.16 -2.45 -3.44
N TYR A 173 21.19 -1.58 -2.41
CA TYR A 173 22.43 -1.15 -1.73
C TYR A 173 22.16 -0.74 -0.29
N GLN A 174 23.18 -0.86 0.56
CA GLN A 174 23.15 -0.50 1.97
C GLN A 174 24.54 -0.06 2.45
N TRP A 175 24.58 0.95 3.32
CA TRP A 175 25.85 1.39 3.95
C TRP A 175 26.42 0.31 4.87
N MET A 176 27.72 0.05 4.78
CA MET A 176 28.44 -0.73 5.78
C MET A 176 28.65 0.10 7.06
N PRO A 177 28.91 -0.54 8.22
CA PRO A 177 29.10 0.17 9.49
C PRO A 177 30.34 1.08 9.54
N ASP A 178 31.25 0.92 8.60
CA ASP A 178 32.42 1.80 8.45
C ASP A 178 32.08 3.20 7.90
N LEU A 179 30.82 3.41 7.48
CA LEU A 179 30.29 4.68 6.93
C LEU A 179 30.97 5.16 5.66
N LYS A 180 31.78 4.33 5.04
CA LYS A 180 32.58 4.62 3.84
C LYS A 180 32.25 3.66 2.69
N THR A 181 31.81 2.47 3.00
CA THR A 181 31.57 1.42 2.03
C THR A 181 30.07 1.17 1.86
N LEU A 182 29.63 0.90 0.64
CA LEU A 182 28.31 0.39 0.31
C LEU A 182 28.40 -1.07 -0.11
N LEU A 183 27.52 -1.92 0.42
CA LEU A 183 27.25 -3.26 -0.11
C LEU A 183 26.16 -3.11 -1.18
N VAL A 184 26.46 -3.50 -2.41
CA VAL A 184 25.63 -3.23 -3.60
C VAL A 184 25.38 -4.53 -4.38
N ARG A 185 24.16 -4.68 -4.88
CA ARG A 185 23.82 -5.71 -5.90
C ARG A 185 24.07 -5.12 -7.27
N THR A 186 24.96 -5.72 -8.03
CA THR A 186 25.32 -5.24 -9.35
C THR A 186 24.95 -6.24 -10.45
N VAL A 187 24.70 -5.76 -11.65
CA VAL A 187 24.62 -6.61 -12.83
C VAL A 187 26.03 -7.15 -13.12
N PRO A 188 26.24 -8.48 -13.26
CA PRO A 188 27.56 -9.04 -13.56
C PRO A 188 28.09 -8.55 -14.90
N ALA A 189 29.32 -8.02 -14.93
CA ALA A 189 29.93 -7.43 -16.13
C ALA A 189 30.02 -8.44 -17.30
N ASN A 190 30.19 -9.72 -17.01
CA ASN A 190 30.37 -10.79 -17.98
C ASN A 190 29.12 -11.66 -18.18
N ARG A 191 27.93 -11.12 -17.94
CA ARG A 191 26.66 -11.88 -18.03
C ARG A 191 26.32 -12.36 -19.45
N GLY A 192 26.82 -11.67 -20.48
CA GLY A 192 26.48 -11.94 -21.87
C GLY A 192 25.08 -11.39 -22.27
N PRO A 193 24.59 -11.73 -23.48
CA PRO A 193 23.24 -11.36 -23.92
C PRO A 193 22.17 -12.19 -23.22
N PRO A 194 20.91 -11.71 -23.18
CA PRO A 194 19.80 -12.49 -22.64
C PRO A 194 19.54 -13.75 -23.47
N PRO A 195 18.98 -14.82 -22.86
CA PRO A 195 18.55 -16.01 -23.57
C PRO A 195 17.65 -15.65 -24.76
N PRO A 196 17.94 -16.16 -25.97
CA PRO A 196 17.14 -15.84 -27.13
C PRO A 196 15.76 -16.49 -27.04
N ALA A 197 14.71 -15.76 -27.43
CA ALA A 197 13.39 -16.34 -27.60
C ALA A 197 13.43 -17.35 -28.76
N ALA A 198 12.77 -18.49 -28.61
CA ALA A 198 12.55 -19.40 -29.70
C ALA A 198 11.66 -18.75 -30.79
N GLU A 199 11.95 -18.96 -32.05
CA GLU A 199 11.12 -18.44 -33.19
C GLU A 199 9.68 -18.95 -33.12
N ALA A 200 9.47 -20.15 -32.55
CA ALA A 200 8.16 -20.75 -32.31
C ALA A 200 8.21 -21.56 -31.01
N PRO A 201 7.08 -21.74 -30.30
CA PRO A 201 7.01 -22.63 -29.14
C PRO A 201 7.47 -24.04 -29.51
N LEU A 202 8.36 -24.62 -28.70
CA LEU A 202 8.84 -26.00 -28.88
C LEU A 202 7.78 -27.06 -28.46
N GLY A 203 6.76 -26.63 -27.72
CA GLY A 203 5.66 -27.47 -27.21
C GLY A 203 4.67 -26.67 -26.39
N PRO A 204 3.62 -27.33 -25.84
CA PRO A 204 2.68 -26.69 -24.94
C PRO A 204 3.30 -26.49 -23.55
N ASP A 205 2.82 -25.49 -22.81
CA ASP A 205 3.12 -25.37 -21.39
C ASP A 205 2.35 -26.46 -20.63
N VAL A 206 3.05 -27.27 -19.84
CA VAL A 206 2.46 -28.40 -19.09
C VAL A 206 2.68 -28.20 -17.60
N GLN A 207 1.59 -28.30 -16.83
CA GLN A 207 1.64 -28.32 -15.37
C GLN A 207 0.97 -29.61 -14.89
N GLU A 208 1.62 -30.33 -13.97
CA GLU A 208 1.15 -31.59 -13.44
C GLU A 208 1.13 -31.58 -11.92
N SER A 209 0.13 -32.21 -11.31
CA SER A 209 0.06 -32.48 -9.87
C SER A 209 -0.03 -33.97 -9.63
N SER A 210 0.91 -34.49 -8.83
CA SER A 210 0.95 -35.93 -8.49
C SER A 210 -0.12 -36.36 -7.45
N GLY A 211 -0.83 -35.41 -6.85
CA GLY A 211 -1.77 -35.68 -5.74
C GLY A 211 -1.06 -36.02 -4.42
N GLY A 212 -1.86 -36.45 -3.40
CA GLY A 212 -1.31 -36.86 -2.08
C GLY A 212 -0.68 -35.73 -1.23
N LEU A 213 -0.66 -34.51 -1.70
CA LEU A 213 -0.14 -33.36 -0.98
C LEU A 213 -1.18 -32.84 0.05
N ARG A 214 -0.68 -32.19 1.10
CA ARG A 214 -1.56 -31.48 2.03
C ARG A 214 -2.27 -30.35 1.29
N PRO A 215 -3.55 -30.05 1.63
CA PRO A 215 -4.23 -28.89 1.07
C PRO A 215 -3.41 -27.63 1.32
N SER A 216 -3.05 -26.94 0.25
CA SER A 216 -2.32 -25.66 0.27
C SER A 216 -3.08 -24.63 -0.53
N SER A 217 -2.90 -23.35 -0.21
CA SER A 217 -3.46 -22.31 -1.03
C SER A 217 -2.59 -22.10 -2.26
N THR A 218 -3.19 -22.28 -3.43
CA THR A 218 -2.71 -21.67 -4.65
C THR A 218 -3.46 -20.34 -4.78
N TYR A 219 -2.95 -19.29 -4.16
CA TYR A 219 -3.50 -17.96 -4.43
C TYR A 219 -3.34 -17.68 -5.92
N GLU A 220 -4.27 -16.91 -6.49
CA GLU A 220 -4.13 -16.40 -7.85
C GLU A 220 -2.97 -15.42 -7.94
N VAL A 221 -1.76 -15.95 -7.84
CA VAL A 221 -0.54 -15.17 -8.05
C VAL A 221 -0.38 -14.96 -9.54
N ARG A 222 -0.14 -13.73 -9.93
CA ARG A 222 0.10 -13.35 -11.31
C ARG A 222 1.59 -13.22 -11.60
N ASP A 223 1.90 -13.14 -12.88
CA ASP A 223 3.27 -12.93 -13.35
C ASP A 223 4.23 -14.07 -12.94
N VAL A 224 3.69 -15.30 -12.73
CA VAL A 224 4.49 -16.53 -12.50
C VAL A 224 5.26 -16.94 -13.75
N LEU A 225 6.29 -17.77 -13.57
CA LEU A 225 6.96 -18.45 -14.69
C LEU A 225 5.98 -19.41 -15.38
N LYS A 226 6.16 -19.63 -16.68
CA LYS A 226 5.26 -20.49 -17.48
C LYS A 226 5.96 -21.69 -18.10
N ASN A 227 7.24 -21.54 -18.42
CA ASN A 227 8.02 -22.51 -19.17
C ASN A 227 9.53 -22.38 -18.88
N PRO A 228 10.39 -23.28 -19.38
CA PRO A 228 11.83 -23.25 -19.13
C PRO A 228 12.52 -21.97 -19.64
N HIS A 229 12.00 -21.32 -20.71
CA HIS A 229 12.56 -20.05 -21.18
C HIS A 229 12.33 -18.92 -20.16
N ASP A 230 11.17 -18.86 -19.51
CA ASP A 230 10.92 -17.91 -18.44
C ASP A 230 11.86 -18.16 -17.23
N GLU A 231 12.19 -19.44 -16.94
CA GLU A 231 13.19 -19.77 -15.93
C GLU A 231 14.58 -19.23 -16.28
N ASP A 232 14.99 -19.41 -17.55
CA ASP A 232 16.28 -18.91 -18.05
C ASP A 232 16.33 -17.38 -18.04
N LEU A 233 15.23 -16.71 -18.39
CA LEU A 233 15.11 -15.25 -18.28
C LEU A 233 15.14 -14.78 -16.82
N PHE A 234 14.48 -15.48 -15.91
CA PHE A 234 14.53 -15.17 -14.49
C PHE A 234 15.95 -15.31 -13.95
N ASP A 235 16.63 -16.42 -14.23
CA ASP A 235 18.04 -16.61 -13.87
C ASP A 235 18.91 -15.50 -14.45
N TYR A 236 18.71 -15.09 -15.70
CA TYR A 236 19.48 -14.04 -16.34
C TYR A 236 19.30 -12.66 -15.70
N TYR A 237 18.06 -12.19 -15.53
CA TYR A 237 17.79 -10.84 -15.02
C TYR A 237 17.99 -10.71 -13.51
N ALA A 238 17.66 -11.74 -12.73
CA ALA A 238 17.82 -11.75 -11.28
C ALA A 238 19.27 -12.04 -10.84
N LEU A 239 20.13 -12.56 -11.74
CA LEU A 239 21.56 -12.79 -11.45
C LEU A 239 22.24 -11.50 -11.03
N SER A 240 22.80 -11.49 -9.83
CA SER A 240 23.56 -10.37 -9.30
C SER A 240 24.96 -10.76 -8.87
N GLN A 241 25.92 -9.85 -8.99
CA GLN A 241 27.20 -9.89 -8.30
C GLN A 241 27.13 -8.94 -7.10
N LEU A 242 27.38 -9.43 -5.90
CA LEU A 242 27.54 -8.53 -4.76
C LEU A 242 28.89 -7.81 -4.85
N ALA A 243 28.92 -6.54 -4.47
CA ALA A 243 30.13 -5.73 -4.46
C ALA A 243 30.18 -4.82 -3.24
N LEU A 244 31.39 -4.58 -2.74
CA LEU A 244 31.70 -3.51 -1.81
C LEU A 244 32.24 -2.33 -2.61
N VAL A 245 31.61 -1.16 -2.43
CA VAL A 245 31.93 0.09 -3.15
C VAL A 245 32.42 1.12 -2.17
N ASP A 246 33.64 1.61 -2.31
CA ASP A 246 34.15 2.74 -1.53
C ASP A 246 33.50 4.04 -2.02
N ALA A 247 32.83 4.74 -1.12
CA ALA A 247 32.01 5.90 -1.46
C ALA A 247 32.81 7.12 -1.93
N ALA A 248 34.08 7.25 -1.55
CA ALA A 248 34.92 8.39 -1.89
C ALA A 248 35.67 8.19 -3.21
N SER A 249 36.27 7.00 -3.40
CA SER A 249 37.07 6.68 -4.57
C SER A 249 36.29 6.02 -5.70
N GLY A 250 35.10 5.47 -5.42
CA GLY A 250 34.34 4.62 -6.34
C GLY A 250 34.94 3.24 -6.58
N ALA A 251 35.96 2.84 -5.81
CA ALA A 251 36.60 1.52 -5.96
C ALA A 251 35.61 0.39 -5.67
N ILE A 252 35.56 -0.60 -6.57
CA ILE A 252 34.61 -1.71 -6.52
C ILE A 252 35.38 -3.00 -6.20
N THR A 253 34.96 -3.72 -5.18
CA THR A 253 35.49 -5.05 -4.81
C THR A 253 34.35 -6.05 -4.85
N SER A 254 34.44 -7.07 -5.71
CA SER A 254 33.44 -8.13 -5.78
C SER A 254 33.41 -8.98 -4.51
N LEU A 255 32.23 -9.38 -4.08
CA LEU A 255 31.99 -10.20 -2.90
C LEU A 255 31.24 -11.48 -3.30
N GLY A 256 31.82 -12.63 -3.04
CA GLY A 256 31.24 -13.93 -3.40
C GLY A 256 31.15 -14.17 -4.91
N LYS A 257 30.29 -15.11 -5.30
CA LYS A 257 30.03 -15.48 -6.71
C LYS A 257 28.72 -14.86 -7.18
N PRO A 258 28.54 -14.62 -8.50
CA PRO A 258 27.23 -14.27 -9.05
C PRO A 258 26.18 -15.33 -8.69
N ALA A 259 25.00 -14.88 -8.24
CA ALA A 259 23.87 -15.75 -7.91
C ALA A 259 22.55 -14.95 -7.97
N VAL A 260 21.44 -15.65 -7.92
CA VAL A 260 20.14 -15.02 -7.66
C VAL A 260 19.99 -14.84 -6.16
N TYR A 261 20.26 -13.64 -5.70
CA TYR A 261 20.17 -13.32 -4.27
C TYR A 261 18.73 -12.90 -3.90
N GLY A 262 18.14 -13.60 -2.94
CA GLY A 262 17.00 -13.14 -2.17
C GLY A 262 17.40 -12.06 -1.15
N LEU A 263 17.29 -12.36 0.14
CA LEU A 263 17.77 -11.44 1.18
C LEU A 263 19.31 -11.31 1.14
N VAL A 264 19.81 -10.08 1.27
CA VAL A 264 21.21 -9.75 1.55
C VAL A 264 21.24 -8.74 2.69
N SER A 265 21.84 -9.11 3.82
CA SER A 265 21.83 -8.27 5.02
C SER A 265 23.17 -8.36 5.75
N ARG A 266 23.81 -7.22 5.95
CA ARG A 266 25.07 -7.12 6.71
C ARG A 266 24.84 -7.22 8.22
N SER A 267 25.77 -7.84 8.94
CA SER A 267 25.78 -7.82 10.41
C SER A 267 26.03 -6.39 10.95
N PRO A 268 25.61 -6.09 12.19
CA PRO A 268 25.84 -4.77 12.79
C PRO A 268 27.31 -4.35 12.91
N ASN A 269 28.25 -5.29 13.06
CA ASN A 269 29.70 -5.01 13.03
C ASN A 269 30.32 -5.00 11.62
N GLY A 270 29.54 -5.39 10.58
CA GLY A 270 29.99 -5.42 9.19
C GLY A 270 30.96 -6.54 8.82
N GLU A 271 31.24 -7.46 9.73
CA GLU A 271 32.14 -8.58 9.50
C GLU A 271 31.50 -9.76 8.76
N TYR A 272 30.16 -9.80 8.76
CA TYR A 272 29.39 -10.89 8.16
C TYR A 272 28.25 -10.35 7.29
N VAL A 273 27.86 -11.18 6.32
CA VAL A 273 26.70 -10.94 5.45
C VAL A 273 25.82 -12.19 5.44
N LEU A 274 24.56 -12.03 5.80
CA LEU A 274 23.54 -13.05 5.58
C LEU A 274 23.07 -12.97 4.15
N VAL A 275 23.01 -14.10 3.44
CA VAL A 275 22.53 -14.19 2.07
C VAL A 275 21.54 -15.34 1.92
N GLU A 276 20.50 -15.11 1.14
CA GLU A 276 19.65 -16.15 0.56
C GLU A 276 20.03 -16.33 -0.92
N LEU A 277 20.28 -17.56 -1.33
CA LEU A 277 20.62 -17.94 -2.69
C LEU A 277 19.45 -18.72 -3.28
N ILE A 278 18.66 -18.06 -4.13
CA ILE A 278 17.51 -18.66 -4.80
C ILE A 278 18.01 -19.53 -5.95
N HIS A 279 17.45 -20.75 -6.09
CA HIS A 279 17.86 -21.69 -7.12
C HIS A 279 16.71 -22.59 -7.58
N ARG A 280 16.91 -23.26 -8.70
CA ARG A 280 16.01 -24.31 -9.22
C ARG A 280 15.92 -25.52 -8.27
N PRO A 281 14.78 -26.29 -8.38
CA PRO A 281 13.67 -26.17 -9.34
C PRO A 281 12.70 -25.04 -8.97
N TYR A 282 12.29 -24.26 -9.97
CA TYR A 282 11.32 -23.19 -9.79
C TYR A 282 9.87 -23.72 -9.83
N SER A 283 8.90 -22.81 -9.63
CA SER A 283 7.48 -23.13 -9.67
C SER A 283 6.76 -22.31 -10.73
N TYR A 284 5.83 -22.91 -11.42
CA TYR A 284 4.91 -22.22 -12.34
C TYR A 284 3.58 -21.82 -11.66
N LEU A 285 3.46 -22.07 -10.34
CA LEU A 285 2.30 -21.71 -9.53
C LEU A 285 2.60 -20.62 -8.50
N HIS A 286 3.86 -20.41 -8.17
CA HIS A 286 4.29 -19.52 -7.08
C HIS A 286 5.33 -18.51 -7.54
N THR A 287 5.42 -17.39 -6.81
CA THR A 287 6.45 -16.36 -7.01
C THR A 287 7.78 -16.77 -6.39
N HIS A 288 8.82 -15.98 -6.69
CA HIS A 288 10.18 -16.18 -6.19
C HIS A 288 10.27 -16.31 -4.66
N GLU A 289 9.35 -15.75 -3.90
CA GLU A 289 9.31 -15.83 -2.44
C GLU A 289 9.20 -17.28 -1.92
N ARG A 290 8.59 -18.16 -2.70
CA ARG A 290 8.42 -19.56 -2.35
C ARG A 290 9.47 -20.51 -2.95
N PHE A 291 10.35 -20.01 -3.82
CA PHE A 291 11.37 -20.83 -4.48
C PHE A 291 12.38 -21.41 -3.50
N PRO A 292 13.02 -22.53 -3.87
CA PRO A 292 14.11 -23.12 -3.11
C PRO A 292 15.24 -22.13 -2.90
N ARG A 293 15.86 -22.18 -1.72
CA ARG A 293 16.97 -21.29 -1.40
C ARG A 293 17.89 -21.85 -0.33
N GLU A 294 19.18 -21.54 -0.48
CA GLU A 294 20.16 -21.73 0.56
C GLU A 294 20.24 -20.46 1.41
N VAL A 295 20.32 -20.63 2.73
CA VAL A 295 20.50 -19.52 3.68
C VAL A 295 21.89 -19.65 4.27
N GLU A 296 22.77 -18.68 4.00
CA GLU A 296 24.17 -18.75 4.36
C GLU A 296 24.64 -17.47 5.08
N ILE A 297 25.62 -17.65 5.97
CA ILE A 297 26.42 -16.56 6.52
C ILE A 297 27.76 -16.56 5.81
N TRP A 298 28.12 -15.40 5.24
CA TRP A 298 29.41 -15.16 4.64
C TRP A 298 30.20 -14.16 5.48
N SER A 299 31.54 -14.26 5.44
CA SER A 299 32.42 -13.22 5.95
C SER A 299 32.46 -12.02 5.00
N ARG A 300 32.95 -10.88 5.46
CA ARG A 300 33.07 -9.64 4.66
C ARG A 300 33.89 -9.81 3.38
N ASN A 301 34.73 -10.83 3.26
CA ASN A 301 35.49 -11.13 2.05
C ASN A 301 34.78 -12.13 1.10
N GLY A 302 33.52 -12.50 1.40
CA GLY A 302 32.70 -13.38 0.54
C GLY A 302 32.95 -14.88 0.76
N ALA A 303 33.73 -15.29 1.75
CA ALA A 303 33.88 -16.69 2.10
C ALA A 303 32.67 -17.18 2.93
N ARG A 304 32.12 -18.33 2.57
CA ARG A 304 31.05 -18.95 3.35
C ARG A 304 31.54 -19.40 4.72
N VAL A 305 30.97 -18.83 5.79
CA VAL A 305 31.26 -19.19 7.19
C VAL A 305 30.36 -20.34 7.62
N ARG A 306 29.06 -20.26 7.31
CA ARG A 306 28.08 -21.29 7.69
C ARG A 306 26.90 -21.33 6.73
N GLN A 307 26.47 -22.52 6.40
CA GLN A 307 25.16 -22.79 5.83
C GLN A 307 24.17 -23.00 6.98
N LEU A 308 23.11 -22.19 7.04
CA LEU A 308 22.10 -22.24 8.10
C LEU A 308 20.96 -23.18 7.75
N ALA A 309 20.49 -23.11 6.50
CA ALA A 309 19.39 -23.91 6.02
C ALA A 309 19.47 -24.11 4.51
N SER A 310 18.92 -25.25 4.06
CA SER A 310 18.55 -25.52 2.68
C SER A 310 17.02 -25.66 2.66
N LEU A 311 16.35 -24.70 2.06
CA LEU A 311 14.89 -24.61 2.08
C LEU A 311 14.34 -25.03 0.73
N THR A 312 13.55 -26.08 0.71
CA THR A 312 12.88 -26.57 -0.50
C THR A 312 11.77 -25.63 -0.95
N LEU A 313 11.22 -25.87 -2.15
CA LEU A 313 10.04 -25.17 -2.66
C LEU A 313 8.91 -25.19 -1.62
N ALA A 314 8.36 -24.02 -1.30
CA ALA A 314 7.28 -23.88 -0.33
C ALA A 314 5.89 -23.99 -1.00
N ASP A 315 5.65 -25.11 -1.68
CA ASP A 315 4.40 -25.41 -2.41
C ASP A 315 3.27 -25.95 -1.51
N GLN A 316 3.60 -26.42 -0.30
CA GLN A 316 2.67 -27.01 0.66
C GLN A 316 2.40 -26.13 1.88
N VAL A 317 2.45 -24.82 1.71
CA VAL A 317 2.08 -23.90 2.80
C VAL A 317 0.58 -24.01 3.04
N PRO A 318 0.12 -24.29 4.28
CA PRO A 318 -1.31 -24.39 4.58
C PRO A 318 -2.08 -23.11 4.20
N ILE A 319 -3.37 -23.25 3.94
CA ILE A 319 -4.24 -22.10 3.64
C ILE A 319 -4.15 -21.09 4.80
N HIS A 320 -3.81 -19.82 4.49
CA HIS A 320 -3.52 -18.76 5.46
C HIS A 320 -2.38 -19.07 6.46
N GLY A 321 -1.58 -20.07 6.17
CA GLY A 321 -0.47 -20.52 7.00
C GLY A 321 0.87 -19.87 6.63
N VAL A 322 1.92 -20.40 7.24
CA VAL A 322 3.31 -20.01 6.99
C VAL A 322 4.14 -21.24 6.63
N ARG A 323 5.28 -21.02 5.92
CA ARG A 323 6.21 -22.12 5.68
C ARG A 323 6.77 -22.69 6.99
N THR A 324 7.06 -23.98 6.99
CA THR A 324 7.84 -24.64 8.05
C THR A 324 9.33 -24.37 7.86
N GLY A 325 10.13 -24.53 8.93
CA GLY A 325 11.55 -24.22 8.94
C GLY A 325 11.84 -22.74 9.20
N MET A 326 13.07 -22.34 8.92
CA MET A 326 13.57 -20.99 9.20
C MET A 326 12.83 -19.94 8.35
N ARG A 327 12.42 -18.84 9.00
CA ARG A 327 11.78 -17.66 8.37
C ARG A 327 12.07 -16.40 9.16
N GLN A 328 11.88 -15.20 8.55
CA GLN A 328 12.04 -13.90 9.21
C GLN A 328 13.39 -13.73 9.90
N TYR A 329 14.48 -13.92 9.15
CA TYR A 329 15.82 -13.72 9.68
C TYR A 329 16.10 -12.24 9.90
N SER A 330 16.74 -11.91 11.02
CA SER A 330 17.25 -10.56 11.27
C SER A 330 18.44 -10.56 12.21
N TRP A 331 19.30 -9.55 12.04
CA TRP A 331 20.35 -9.27 13.01
C TRP A 331 19.77 -8.50 14.21
N ILE A 332 20.20 -8.84 15.42
CA ILE A 332 19.92 -7.99 16.59
C ILE A 332 20.77 -6.73 16.44
N SER A 333 20.13 -5.60 16.16
CA SER A 333 20.78 -4.35 15.76
C SER A 333 21.75 -3.78 16.80
N THR A 334 21.58 -4.13 18.07
CA THR A 334 22.41 -3.69 19.21
C THR A 334 23.53 -4.67 19.57
N GLU A 335 23.63 -5.84 18.89
CA GLU A 335 24.70 -6.81 19.09
C GLU A 335 25.61 -6.88 17.86
N PRO A 336 26.93 -7.18 18.00
CA PRO A 336 27.87 -7.16 16.88
C PRO A 336 27.47 -8.09 15.72
N ALA A 337 27.12 -9.35 16.04
CA ALA A 337 26.75 -10.35 15.05
C ALA A 337 25.95 -11.49 15.69
N THR A 338 24.72 -11.20 16.09
CA THR A 338 23.74 -12.19 16.55
C THR A 338 22.57 -12.21 15.60
N LEU A 339 22.42 -13.36 14.91
CA LEU A 339 21.31 -13.62 14.01
C LEU A 339 20.16 -14.27 14.79
N VAL A 340 18.94 -13.83 14.52
CA VAL A 340 17.69 -14.45 15.00
C VAL A 340 16.80 -14.83 13.84
N TRP A 341 15.97 -15.87 14.05
CA TRP A 341 14.94 -16.30 13.10
C TRP A 341 13.78 -16.96 13.84
N VAL A 342 12.75 -17.30 13.10
CA VAL A 342 11.51 -17.86 13.64
C VAL A 342 11.20 -19.19 12.98
N GLU A 343 10.69 -20.15 13.78
CA GLU A 343 10.20 -21.44 13.32
C GLU A 343 8.77 -21.68 13.82
N ALA A 344 7.90 -22.23 12.97
CA ALA A 344 6.51 -22.50 13.34
C ALA A 344 6.39 -23.79 14.16
N LEU A 345 5.70 -23.74 15.29
CA LEU A 345 5.48 -24.86 16.21
C LEU A 345 4.18 -25.63 15.90
N ASP A 346 3.29 -25.10 15.06
CA ASP A 346 2.01 -25.68 14.64
C ASP A 346 2.05 -26.30 13.24
N GLY A 347 3.25 -26.57 12.72
CA GLY A 347 3.44 -27.03 11.34
C GLY A 347 3.06 -25.99 10.29
N GLY A 348 2.98 -24.71 10.67
CA GLY A 348 2.58 -23.60 9.80
C GLY A 348 1.08 -23.46 9.59
N ASP A 349 0.23 -24.35 10.14
CA ASP A 349 -1.22 -24.35 9.95
C ASP A 349 -1.92 -23.57 11.09
N PRO A 350 -2.57 -22.43 10.82
CA PRO A 350 -3.26 -21.65 11.84
C PRO A 350 -4.47 -22.37 12.47
N ARG A 351 -4.97 -23.43 11.87
CA ARG A 351 -6.09 -24.24 12.38
C ARG A 351 -5.66 -25.20 13.49
N VAL A 352 -4.36 -25.50 13.57
CA VAL A 352 -3.81 -26.36 14.63
C VAL A 352 -3.78 -25.57 15.94
N LYS A 353 -4.37 -26.14 16.98
CA LYS A 353 -4.41 -25.54 18.33
C LYS A 353 -3.14 -25.92 19.09
N VAL A 354 -2.35 -24.94 19.45
CA VAL A 354 -1.09 -25.07 20.22
C VAL A 354 -1.02 -23.97 21.26
N ALA A 355 -0.24 -24.18 22.32
CA ALA A 355 0.00 -23.16 23.34
C ALA A 355 0.87 -21.99 22.83
N HIS A 356 1.77 -22.29 21.89
CA HIS A 356 2.66 -21.31 21.29
C HIS A 356 2.79 -21.64 19.80
N ARG A 357 2.68 -20.62 18.96
CA ARG A 357 2.73 -20.79 17.49
C ARG A 357 4.12 -20.68 16.93
N ASP A 358 4.98 -19.87 17.54
CA ASP A 358 6.33 -19.61 17.02
C ASP A 358 7.41 -19.79 18.10
N GLN A 359 8.55 -20.32 17.68
CA GLN A 359 9.81 -20.38 18.40
C GLN A 359 10.78 -19.37 17.78
N VAL A 360 11.31 -18.44 18.56
CA VAL A 360 12.44 -17.59 18.18
C VAL A 360 13.74 -18.26 18.56
N ARG A 361 14.68 -18.35 17.62
CA ARG A 361 16.01 -18.94 17.81
C ARG A 361 17.09 -17.91 17.52
N ALA A 362 18.27 -18.12 18.08
CA ALA A 362 19.43 -17.25 17.84
C ALA A 362 20.72 -18.03 17.62
N LEU A 363 21.64 -17.41 16.87
CA LEU A 363 22.99 -17.90 16.66
C LEU A 363 23.97 -16.72 16.66
N LYS A 364 25.04 -16.83 17.44
CA LYS A 364 26.07 -15.78 17.59
C LYS A 364 27.33 -16.12 16.82
N ALA A 365 28.06 -15.08 16.38
CA ALA A 365 29.41 -15.22 15.89
C ALA A 365 30.29 -15.88 16.95
N PRO A 366 31.24 -16.76 16.54
CA PRO A 366 31.67 -17.06 15.15
C PRO A 366 30.82 -18.12 14.42
N PHE A 367 29.59 -18.42 14.86
CA PHE A 367 28.61 -19.34 14.26
C PHE A 367 29.04 -20.82 14.27
N THR A 368 29.89 -21.23 15.19
CA THR A 368 30.35 -22.62 15.38
C THR A 368 29.38 -23.44 16.23
N ASP A 369 28.64 -22.77 17.12
CA ASP A 369 27.74 -23.41 18.07
C ASP A 369 26.41 -23.87 17.43
N GLN A 370 25.60 -24.58 18.20
CA GLN A 370 24.21 -24.85 17.87
C GLN A 370 23.36 -23.62 18.15
N ALA A 371 22.33 -23.42 17.36
CA ALA A 371 21.37 -22.34 17.59
C ALA A 371 20.66 -22.54 18.93
N ALA A 372 20.58 -21.49 19.72
CA ALA A 372 19.86 -21.48 20.99
C ALA A 372 18.37 -21.16 20.79
N ASP A 373 17.50 -21.84 21.49
CA ASP A 373 16.11 -21.45 21.64
C ASP A 373 16.04 -20.24 22.58
N LEU A 374 15.52 -19.10 22.08
CA LEU A 374 15.38 -17.90 22.90
C LEU A 374 14.06 -17.92 23.68
N PHE A 375 12.95 -17.73 22.98
CA PHE A 375 11.60 -17.68 23.56
C PHE A 375 10.55 -18.11 22.55
N LYS A 376 9.32 -18.29 23.06
CA LYS A 376 8.14 -18.63 22.25
C LYS A 376 7.14 -17.50 22.29
N THR A 377 6.39 -17.31 21.20
CA THR A 377 5.23 -16.43 21.15
C THR A 377 3.93 -17.23 21.12
N GLN A 378 2.88 -16.72 21.75
CA GLN A 378 1.59 -17.41 21.74
C GLN A 378 0.97 -17.42 20.35
N GLU A 379 1.06 -16.28 19.65
CA GLU A 379 0.57 -16.14 18.28
C GLU A 379 1.73 -15.94 17.30
N ARG A 380 1.43 -15.67 16.02
CA ARG A 380 2.46 -15.43 15.01
C ARG A 380 3.26 -14.19 15.32
N LEU A 381 4.57 -14.32 15.37
CA LEU A 381 5.48 -13.21 15.52
C LEU A 381 5.32 -12.25 14.33
N THR A 382 5.12 -10.96 14.63
CA THR A 382 5.03 -9.88 13.65
C THR A 382 6.23 -8.96 13.65
N SER A 383 6.89 -8.80 14.80
CA SER A 383 8.07 -7.93 14.94
C SER A 383 8.98 -8.37 16.09
N LEU A 384 10.28 -8.16 15.89
CA LEU A 384 11.30 -8.20 16.92
C LEU A 384 12.22 -7.00 16.73
N GLN A 385 12.20 -6.05 17.65
CA GLN A 385 12.95 -4.80 17.58
C GLN A 385 13.80 -4.64 18.82
N ALA A 386 15.14 -4.64 18.67
CA ALA A 386 16.04 -4.36 19.77
C ALA A 386 15.82 -2.93 20.29
N ILE A 387 15.99 -2.74 21.60
CA ILE A 387 15.95 -1.44 22.26
C ILE A 387 17.39 -0.98 22.48
N GLU A 388 17.69 0.29 22.16
CA GLU A 388 19.03 0.84 22.34
C GLU A 388 19.48 0.83 23.84
N ASN A 389 20.80 0.85 24.06
CA ASN A 389 21.42 0.89 25.38
C ASN A 389 21.04 -0.31 26.27
N GLY A 390 21.08 -1.53 25.72
CA GLY A 390 20.83 -2.74 26.46
C GLY A 390 20.57 -3.97 25.58
N ARG A 391 20.11 -5.03 26.21
CA ARG A 391 19.74 -6.30 25.57
C ARG A 391 18.24 -6.57 25.65
N LEU A 392 17.44 -5.51 25.76
CA LEU A 392 15.99 -5.57 25.70
C LEU A 392 15.52 -5.55 24.24
N ALA A 393 14.41 -6.24 23.97
CA ALA A 393 13.72 -6.19 22.69
C ALA A 393 12.22 -6.06 22.89
N MET A 394 11.55 -5.32 22.01
CA MET A 394 10.10 -5.33 21.84
C MET A 394 9.73 -6.44 20.86
N VAL A 395 8.75 -7.24 21.25
CA VAL A 395 8.28 -8.40 20.48
C VAL A 395 6.79 -8.28 20.28
N GLY A 396 6.36 -8.17 19.03
CA GLY A 396 4.97 -8.16 18.63
C GLY A 396 4.51 -9.53 18.15
N ASP A 397 3.31 -9.96 18.55
CA ASP A 397 2.62 -11.11 17.98
C ASP A 397 1.14 -10.78 17.69
N PHE A 398 0.50 -11.58 16.81
CA PHE A 398 -0.83 -11.28 16.29
C PHE A 398 -1.69 -12.54 16.12
N ASP A 399 -2.88 -12.51 16.73
CA ASP A 399 -3.98 -13.43 16.46
C ASP A 399 -4.85 -12.89 15.34
N VAL A 400 -4.67 -13.45 14.17
CA VAL A 400 -5.36 -13.01 12.95
C VAL A 400 -6.87 -13.34 12.96
N THR A 401 -7.30 -14.32 13.78
CA THR A 401 -8.71 -14.71 13.89
C THR A 401 -9.50 -13.79 14.80
N LYS A 402 -8.85 -13.30 15.86
CA LYS A 402 -9.46 -12.37 16.81
C LYS A 402 -9.18 -10.92 16.50
N HIS A 403 -8.34 -10.62 15.49
CA HIS A 403 -7.79 -9.29 15.27
C HIS A 403 -7.12 -8.72 16.53
N TRP A 404 -6.32 -9.54 17.21
CA TRP A 404 -5.73 -9.18 18.50
C TRP A 404 -4.22 -9.08 18.43
N LYS A 405 -3.68 -7.91 18.70
CA LYS A 405 -2.23 -7.65 18.73
C LYS A 405 -1.71 -7.55 20.15
N ARG A 406 -0.51 -8.09 20.37
CA ARG A 406 0.21 -8.00 21.65
C ARG A 406 1.60 -7.45 21.39
N MET A 407 2.09 -6.68 22.36
CA MET A 407 3.45 -6.20 22.42
C MET A 407 4.04 -6.60 23.78
N SER A 408 5.17 -7.29 23.73
CA SER A 408 5.89 -7.78 24.90
C SER A 408 7.31 -7.23 24.96
N LEU A 409 7.86 -7.11 26.15
CA LEU A 409 9.26 -6.84 26.42
C LEU A 409 9.98 -8.16 26.69
N VAL A 410 11.15 -8.35 26.07
CA VAL A 410 12.00 -9.53 26.28
C VAL A 410 13.40 -9.06 26.65
N ASP A 411 13.95 -9.62 27.75
CA ASP A 411 15.36 -9.44 28.11
C ASP A 411 16.20 -10.55 27.46
N LEU A 412 16.89 -10.21 26.37
CA LEU A 412 17.74 -11.13 25.62
C LEU A 412 19.02 -11.53 26.37
N SER A 413 19.30 -10.94 27.55
CA SER A 413 20.43 -11.33 28.41
C SER A 413 20.12 -12.48 29.36
N ALA A 414 18.83 -12.71 29.62
CA ALA A 414 18.39 -13.78 30.48
C ALA A 414 18.73 -15.17 29.91
N PRO A 415 19.13 -16.15 30.72
CA PRO A 415 19.40 -17.51 30.24
C PRO A 415 18.18 -18.18 29.58
N SER A 416 16.98 -17.79 29.99
CA SER A 416 15.71 -18.26 29.45
C SER A 416 14.76 -17.07 29.34
N PRO A 417 14.89 -16.26 28.26
CA PRO A 417 14.08 -15.07 28.07
C PRO A 417 12.59 -15.40 28.01
N ALA A 418 11.78 -14.67 28.76
CA ALA A 418 10.33 -14.81 28.74
C ALA A 418 9.67 -13.49 28.33
N PRO A 419 8.77 -13.49 27.34
CA PRO A 419 8.03 -12.30 26.97
C PRO A 419 7.18 -11.78 28.13
N GLN A 420 7.36 -10.51 28.49
CA GLN A 420 6.57 -9.79 29.49
C GLN A 420 5.62 -8.83 28.78
N LEU A 421 4.33 -9.07 28.90
CA LEU A 421 3.31 -8.26 28.23
C LEU A 421 3.42 -6.78 28.64
N LEU A 422 3.55 -5.89 27.65
CA LEU A 422 3.45 -4.44 27.82
C LEU A 422 2.02 -3.96 27.60
N TRP A 423 1.42 -4.34 26.47
CA TRP A 423 0.02 -4.06 26.15
C TRP A 423 -0.52 -5.08 25.15
N GLU A 424 -1.83 -5.22 25.14
CA GLU A 424 -2.58 -5.98 24.15
C GLU A 424 -3.91 -5.29 23.86
N LEU A 425 -4.39 -5.38 22.62
CA LEU A 425 -5.64 -4.76 22.19
C LEU A 425 -6.11 -5.33 20.84
N SER A 426 -7.38 -5.08 20.51
CA SER A 426 -7.86 -5.31 19.15
C SER A 426 -7.08 -4.45 18.16
N SER A 427 -6.64 -5.04 17.04
CA SER A 427 -6.01 -4.27 15.93
C SER A 427 -6.98 -3.27 15.30
N ASP A 428 -8.28 -3.48 15.48
CA ASP A 428 -9.37 -2.65 14.97
C ASP A 428 -9.66 -1.45 15.88
N ASP A 429 -9.19 -1.47 17.14
CA ASP A 429 -9.42 -0.39 18.13
C ASP A 429 -8.43 0.76 17.93
N ARG A 430 -8.81 1.72 17.07
CA ARG A 430 -8.02 2.91 16.76
C ARG A 430 -7.92 3.91 17.94
N TYR A 431 -8.92 3.91 18.82
CA TYR A 431 -8.98 4.87 19.93
C TYR A 431 -8.04 4.51 21.07
N LYS A 432 -7.76 3.20 21.26
CA LYS A 432 -6.83 2.70 22.27
C LYS A 432 -5.43 2.40 21.75
N ASP A 433 -5.18 2.64 20.44
CA ASP A 433 -3.88 2.35 19.85
C ASP A 433 -2.79 3.22 20.51
N PRO A 434 -1.79 2.62 21.18
CA PRO A 434 -0.72 3.36 21.85
C PRO A 434 0.30 3.97 20.88
N GLY A 435 0.15 3.73 19.57
CA GLY A 435 1.11 4.12 18.55
C GLY A 435 2.24 3.12 18.36
N ILE A 436 3.19 3.50 17.51
CA ILE A 436 4.35 2.69 17.14
C ILE A 436 5.62 3.20 17.83
N PRO A 437 6.56 2.30 18.21
CA PRO A 437 7.85 2.70 18.76
C PRO A 437 8.66 3.53 17.77
N ILE A 438 9.24 4.63 18.24
CA ILE A 438 10.12 5.45 17.44
C ILE A 438 11.50 4.83 17.40
N LEU A 439 11.99 4.62 16.19
CA LEU A 439 13.32 4.07 15.95
C LEU A 439 14.37 5.18 15.84
N ARG A 440 15.61 4.83 16.17
CA ARG A 440 16.80 5.62 15.95
C ARG A 440 17.79 4.82 15.12
N VAL A 441 18.41 5.46 14.15
CA VAL A 441 19.56 4.88 13.44
C VAL A 441 20.77 4.90 14.36
N LEU A 442 21.32 3.73 14.60
CA LEU A 442 22.53 3.53 15.41
C LEU A 442 23.80 3.87 14.60
N PRO A 443 24.94 4.11 15.26
CA PRO A 443 26.21 4.35 14.56
C PRO A 443 26.61 3.26 13.55
N ASN A 444 26.16 2.01 13.75
CA ASN A 444 26.38 0.92 12.81
C ASN A 444 25.40 0.91 11.61
N GLY A 445 24.52 1.93 11.50
CA GLY A 445 23.54 2.06 10.42
C GLY A 445 22.30 1.19 10.53
N ASN A 446 22.16 0.37 11.57
CA ASN A 446 20.91 -0.34 11.86
C ASN A 446 19.99 0.55 12.72
N SER A 447 18.72 0.14 12.83
CA SER A 447 17.76 0.85 13.68
C SER A 447 17.45 0.07 14.96
N ALA A 448 17.24 0.78 16.05
CA ALA A 448 16.74 0.24 17.31
C ALA A 448 15.66 1.16 17.89
N VAL A 449 14.82 0.62 18.76
CA VAL A 449 13.82 1.43 19.49
C VAL A 449 14.59 2.43 20.35
N ARG A 450 14.28 3.71 20.18
CA ARG A 450 14.92 4.80 20.90
C ARG A 450 14.57 4.71 22.40
N ARG A 451 15.62 4.80 23.27
CA ARG A 451 15.49 4.72 24.72
C ARG A 451 16.28 5.80 25.44
N GLU A 452 15.65 6.46 26.40
CA GLU A 452 16.29 7.38 27.33
C GLU A 452 15.94 6.98 28.78
N GLY A 453 16.92 6.42 29.50
CA GLY A 453 16.69 5.80 30.80
C GLY A 453 15.69 4.65 30.69
N ASP A 454 14.56 4.73 31.41
CA ASP A 454 13.48 3.74 31.36
C ASP A 454 12.38 4.07 30.34
N TRP A 455 12.55 5.14 29.56
CA TRP A 455 11.56 5.63 28.63
C TRP A 455 11.87 5.25 27.19
N ILE A 456 10.84 4.80 26.46
CA ILE A 456 10.81 4.74 25.00
C ILE A 456 9.77 5.75 24.49
N TYR A 457 9.79 6.01 23.18
CA TYR A 457 8.88 6.97 22.57
C TYR A 457 7.92 6.27 21.62
N LEU A 458 6.65 6.68 21.62
CA LEU A 458 5.59 6.18 20.76
C LEU A 458 4.97 7.34 19.98
N ALA A 459 4.74 7.15 18.68
CA ALA A 459 3.99 8.09 17.86
C ALA A 459 2.78 7.39 17.26
N GLY A 460 1.63 8.04 17.27
CA GLY A 460 0.39 7.45 16.78
C GLY A 460 -0.54 8.42 16.10
N VAL A 461 -1.49 7.86 15.36
CA VAL A 461 -2.52 8.62 14.62
C VAL A 461 -3.50 9.31 15.57
N GLY A 462 -3.67 8.78 16.78
CA GLY A 462 -4.52 9.36 17.81
C GLY A 462 -5.99 9.40 17.41
N GLY A 463 -6.53 8.27 16.97
CA GLY A 463 -7.94 8.12 16.66
C GLY A 463 -8.82 8.60 17.80
N SER A 464 -9.90 9.29 17.50
CA SER A 464 -10.91 9.76 18.46
C SER A 464 -12.27 9.91 17.81
N ALA A 465 -13.30 10.07 18.65
CA ALA A 465 -14.66 10.28 18.15
C ALA A 465 -14.80 11.56 17.28
N ASP A 466 -13.86 12.50 17.36
CA ASP A 466 -13.87 13.74 16.58
C ASP A 466 -12.88 13.70 15.39
N GLY A 467 -12.28 12.54 15.17
CA GLY A 467 -11.30 12.31 14.12
C GLY A 467 -9.88 12.11 14.67
N ASP A 468 -8.95 11.92 13.74
CA ASP A 468 -7.55 11.65 14.06
C ASP A 468 -6.86 12.92 14.58
N ARG A 469 -6.15 12.77 15.70
CA ARG A 469 -5.32 13.81 16.33
C ARG A 469 -3.98 13.21 16.71
N PRO A 470 -2.99 13.18 15.78
CA PRO A 470 -1.69 12.54 16.02
C PRO A 470 -1.01 13.01 17.30
N PHE A 471 -0.21 12.12 17.87
CA PHE A 471 0.43 12.35 19.15
C PHE A 471 1.86 11.81 19.20
N LEU A 472 2.61 12.29 20.18
CA LEU A 472 3.91 11.78 20.62
C LEU A 472 3.83 11.52 22.12
N ASP A 473 4.06 10.28 22.52
CA ASP A 473 4.12 9.85 23.91
C ASP A 473 5.53 9.36 24.27
N ARG A 474 5.84 9.36 25.57
CA ARG A 474 6.88 8.51 26.13
C ARG A 474 6.24 7.45 26.98
N PHE A 475 6.76 6.24 26.91
CA PHE A 475 6.27 5.06 27.65
C PHE A 475 7.38 4.55 28.57
N ASN A 476 7.06 4.43 29.88
CA ASN A 476 8.01 3.90 30.88
C ASN A 476 7.93 2.38 30.88
N LEU A 477 9.04 1.71 30.56
CA LEU A 477 9.13 0.25 30.48
C LEU A 477 8.90 -0.46 31.81
N ASN A 478 9.30 0.17 32.94
CA ASN A 478 9.16 -0.40 34.28
C ASN A 478 7.77 -0.16 34.86
N ALA A 479 7.29 1.11 34.81
CA ALA A 479 6.00 1.51 35.33
C ALA A 479 4.82 1.12 34.43
N ARG A 480 5.10 0.80 33.13
CA ARG A 480 4.11 0.48 32.09
C ARG A 480 3.05 1.58 31.94
N LYS A 481 3.49 2.84 31.92
CA LYS A 481 2.64 4.02 31.82
C LYS A 481 3.12 4.95 30.72
N SER A 482 2.18 5.50 29.95
CA SER A 482 2.43 6.53 28.95
C SER A 482 2.26 7.91 29.53
N GLU A 483 3.10 8.85 29.06
CA GLU A 483 2.96 10.29 29.28
C GLU A 483 2.93 11.00 27.94
N ARG A 484 1.90 11.86 27.72
CA ARG A 484 1.74 12.63 26.50
C ARG A 484 2.70 13.80 26.46
N LEU A 485 3.61 13.80 25.45
CA LEU A 485 4.51 14.91 25.19
C LEU A 485 3.89 15.94 24.24
N PHE A 486 3.23 15.45 23.20
CA PHE A 486 2.59 16.28 22.19
C PHE A 486 1.30 15.64 21.71
N ARG A 487 0.29 16.45 21.44
CA ARG A 487 -0.93 16.08 20.71
C ARG A 487 -1.27 17.18 19.72
N CYS A 488 -1.64 16.80 18.51
CA CYS A 488 -2.11 17.70 17.48
C CYS A 488 -3.27 18.59 17.97
N ASP A 489 -3.23 19.88 17.66
CA ASP A 489 -4.29 20.83 17.95
C ASP A 489 -5.61 20.45 17.26
N LYS A 490 -6.76 20.98 17.76
CA LYS A 490 -8.09 20.59 17.26
C LYS A 490 -8.38 21.08 15.83
N ASP A 491 -7.70 22.12 15.37
CA ASP A 491 -7.94 22.82 14.08
C ASP A 491 -6.83 22.61 13.06
N SER A 492 -5.93 21.69 13.30
CA SER A 492 -4.87 21.29 12.41
C SER A 492 -4.74 19.79 12.33
N PHE A 493 -3.88 19.34 11.44
CA PHE A 493 -3.42 17.96 11.39
C PHE A 493 -1.90 17.97 11.37
N GLU A 494 -1.30 17.47 12.43
CA GLU A 494 0.14 17.54 12.65
C GLU A 494 0.66 16.27 13.27
N TRP A 495 1.70 15.68 12.66
CA TRP A 495 2.31 14.46 13.16
C TRP A 495 3.82 14.59 13.33
N PHE A 496 4.35 13.78 14.22
CA PHE A 496 5.79 13.66 14.46
C PHE A 496 6.51 13.09 13.24
N VAL A 497 7.66 13.67 12.89
CA VAL A 497 8.51 13.21 11.79
C VAL A 497 9.80 12.58 12.32
N THR A 498 10.57 13.33 13.09
CA THR A 498 11.85 12.86 13.67
C THR A 498 12.29 13.71 14.86
N TRP A 499 13.05 13.10 15.75
CA TRP A 499 13.77 13.85 16.79
C TRP A 499 14.96 14.62 16.21
N VAL A 500 15.19 15.83 16.74
CA VAL A 500 16.40 16.63 16.50
C VAL A 500 17.29 16.58 17.74
N ASP A 501 16.77 17.00 18.88
CA ASP A 501 17.44 16.96 20.17
C ASP A 501 16.41 16.65 21.28
N PRO A 502 16.26 15.40 21.69
CA PRO A 502 15.32 15.04 22.74
C PRO A 502 15.65 15.65 24.10
N SER A 503 16.95 15.89 24.39
CA SER A 503 17.36 16.50 25.68
C SER A 503 16.84 17.92 25.82
N ARG A 504 16.66 18.62 24.69
CA ARG A 504 16.02 19.93 24.58
C ARG A 504 14.53 19.86 24.22
N GLY A 505 13.96 18.66 24.06
CA GLY A 505 12.60 18.46 23.61
C GLY A 505 12.34 18.90 22.17
N GLN A 506 13.35 18.85 21.29
CA GLN A 506 13.27 19.35 19.92
C GLN A 506 13.00 18.21 18.91
N PHE A 507 11.94 18.37 18.12
CA PHE A 507 11.56 17.43 17.07
C PHE A 507 10.92 18.12 15.87
N VAL A 508 11.01 17.49 14.71
CA VAL A 508 10.35 17.93 13.48
C VAL A 508 8.94 17.36 13.43
N THR A 509 7.99 18.20 13.04
CA THR A 509 6.62 17.81 12.69
C THR A 509 6.30 18.18 11.25
N HIS A 510 5.32 17.49 10.68
CA HIS A 510 4.67 17.90 9.44
C HIS A 510 3.26 18.36 9.79
N ARG A 511 2.93 19.61 9.49
CA ARG A 511 1.69 20.27 9.90
C ARG A 511 0.97 20.86 8.71
N GLU A 512 -0.34 20.69 8.72
CA GLU A 512 -1.29 21.25 7.76
C GLU A 512 -2.59 21.66 8.48
N SER A 513 -3.38 22.51 7.84
CA SER A 513 -4.74 22.85 8.29
C SER A 513 -5.69 23.04 7.10
N LEU A 514 -6.94 23.39 7.36
CA LEU A 514 -7.88 23.73 6.28
C LEU A 514 -7.37 24.85 5.36
N ARG A 515 -6.52 25.74 5.87
CA ARG A 515 -6.01 26.92 5.17
C ARG A 515 -4.53 26.89 4.90
N ASP A 516 -3.75 26.26 5.80
CA ASP A 516 -2.30 26.22 5.73
C ASP A 516 -1.88 24.96 4.98
N PRO A 517 -1.10 25.07 3.89
CA PRO A 517 -0.59 23.92 3.17
C PRO A 517 0.39 23.09 4.00
N PRO A 518 0.60 21.81 3.67
CA PRO A 518 1.55 20.94 4.36
C PRO A 518 2.95 21.55 4.39
N ASN A 519 3.51 21.71 5.60
CA ASN A 519 4.86 22.23 5.81
C ASN A 519 5.55 21.55 6.99
N TYR A 520 6.88 21.61 7.04
CA TYR A 520 7.68 21.06 8.12
C TYR A 520 8.01 22.14 9.15
N PHE A 521 7.92 21.76 10.43
CA PHE A 521 8.16 22.67 11.56
C PHE A 521 9.10 22.03 12.58
N LEU A 522 9.88 22.85 13.26
CA LEU A 522 10.60 22.48 14.47
C LEU A 522 9.72 22.82 15.68
N ARG A 523 9.43 21.82 16.50
CA ARG A 523 8.81 21.98 17.80
C ARG A 523 9.86 21.90 18.89
N THR A 524 9.70 22.75 19.93
CA THR A 524 10.53 22.72 21.14
C THR A 524 9.58 22.65 22.35
N LEU A 525 9.62 21.55 23.10
CA LEU A 525 8.79 21.36 24.30
C LEU A 525 9.27 22.29 25.41
N SER A 526 8.35 22.95 26.10
CA SER A 526 8.65 23.75 27.27
C SER A 526 8.98 22.87 28.46
N LYS A 527 9.97 23.27 29.27
CA LYS A 527 10.26 22.61 30.55
C LYS A 527 9.14 22.99 31.55
N GLY A 528 8.37 22.01 32.00
CA GLY A 528 7.30 22.23 32.99
C GLY A 528 6.35 21.04 33.09
N ALA A 529 5.50 21.05 34.13
CA ALA A 529 4.45 20.04 34.26
C ALA A 529 3.43 20.18 33.11
N PRO A 530 2.80 19.06 32.65
CA PRO A 530 1.71 19.12 31.68
C PRO A 530 0.63 20.09 32.18
N GLN A 531 0.09 20.93 31.32
CA GLN A 531 -1.08 21.73 31.68
C GLN A 531 -2.26 20.79 31.89
N HIS A 532 -2.95 20.98 33.01
CA HIS A 532 -4.15 20.22 33.33
C HIS A 532 -5.24 20.49 32.25
N ALA A 533 -5.41 19.52 31.38
CA ALA A 533 -6.58 19.36 30.55
C ALA A 533 -7.32 18.07 30.98
N ALA A 534 -8.55 17.89 30.54
CA ALA A 534 -9.31 16.67 30.84
C ALA A 534 -8.47 15.42 30.54
N ALA A 535 -8.70 14.34 31.28
CA ALA A 535 -7.93 13.10 31.19
C ALA A 535 -7.73 12.69 29.69
N GLY A 536 -6.48 12.61 29.24
CA GLY A 536 -6.09 12.29 27.86
C GLY A 536 -5.81 13.48 26.92
N GLU A 537 -6.02 14.73 27.32
CA GLU A 537 -5.74 15.93 26.51
C GLU A 537 -4.47 16.70 26.92
N ALA A 538 -3.88 16.35 28.05
CA ALA A 538 -2.68 17.05 28.54
C ALA A 538 -1.51 16.82 27.59
N SER A 539 -0.92 17.91 27.08
CA SER A 539 0.34 17.91 26.36
C SER A 539 1.23 19.00 26.93
N LEU A 540 2.54 18.85 26.75
CA LEU A 540 3.47 19.92 27.12
C LEU A 540 3.25 21.13 26.17
N ARG A 541 3.43 22.35 26.66
CA ARG A 541 3.52 23.51 25.79
C ARG A 541 4.72 23.37 24.87
N SER A 542 4.59 23.83 23.65
CA SER A 542 5.70 23.82 22.70
C SER A 542 5.69 25.07 21.83
N ASP A 543 6.90 25.57 21.53
CA ASP A 543 7.09 26.59 20.53
C ASP A 543 7.17 25.95 19.13
N LEU A 544 6.64 26.65 18.13
CA LEU A 544 6.56 26.18 16.75
C LEU A 544 7.34 27.14 15.83
N ARG A 545 8.34 26.62 15.11
CA ARG A 545 9.13 27.40 14.13
C ARG A 545 9.07 26.71 12.76
N PRO A 546 8.70 27.42 11.68
CA PRO A 546 8.66 26.85 10.34
C PRO A 546 10.06 26.52 9.83
N ILE A 547 10.24 25.34 9.24
CA ILE A 547 11.43 24.92 8.51
C ILE A 547 11.21 25.17 7.02
N THR A 548 10.00 24.86 6.51
CA THR A 548 9.61 25.09 5.11
C THR A 548 8.46 26.09 5.01
N LYS A 549 8.26 26.66 3.81
CA LYS A 549 7.16 27.58 3.49
C LYS A 549 6.64 27.32 2.08
N PHE A 550 6.13 26.10 1.86
CA PHE A 550 5.54 25.72 0.58
C PHE A 550 4.25 26.52 0.37
N PRO A 551 4.05 27.11 -0.80
CA PRO A 551 2.83 27.85 -1.11
C PRO A 551 1.67 26.91 -1.35
N ASP A 552 0.44 27.42 -1.26
CA ASP A 552 -0.77 26.71 -1.68
C ASP A 552 -0.82 26.57 -3.21
N PRO A 553 -0.74 25.36 -3.77
CA PRO A 553 -0.78 25.16 -5.22
C PRO A 553 -2.20 25.16 -5.80
N THR A 554 -3.25 25.13 -4.96
CA THR A 554 -4.65 25.00 -5.35
C THR A 554 -5.58 25.89 -4.53
N PRO A 555 -5.39 27.24 -4.54
CA PRO A 555 -6.15 28.15 -3.67
C PRO A 555 -7.67 28.12 -3.96
N GLN A 556 -8.10 27.73 -5.16
CA GLN A 556 -9.50 27.56 -5.53
C GLN A 556 -10.23 26.50 -4.68
N LEU A 557 -9.52 25.54 -4.09
CA LEU A 557 -10.08 24.50 -3.23
C LEU A 557 -10.38 24.99 -1.80
N ARG A 558 -9.88 26.18 -1.39
CA ARG A 558 -10.05 26.69 -0.01
C ARG A 558 -11.49 27.04 0.34
N ARG A 559 -12.39 27.19 -0.67
CA ARG A 559 -13.83 27.42 -0.45
C ARG A 559 -14.63 26.15 -0.20
N ILE A 560 -14.06 24.98 -0.42
CA ILE A 560 -14.69 23.69 -0.13
C ILE A 560 -14.89 23.56 1.38
N LYS A 561 -16.13 23.24 1.78
CA LYS A 561 -16.46 22.96 3.17
C LYS A 561 -16.49 21.48 3.41
N LYS A 562 -16.01 21.03 4.55
CA LYS A 562 -16.06 19.64 4.98
C LYS A 562 -16.51 19.51 6.43
N GLN A 563 -17.29 18.47 6.71
CA GLN A 563 -17.89 18.21 8.00
C GLN A 563 -17.93 16.71 8.27
N LEU A 564 -17.49 16.31 9.46
CA LEU A 564 -17.72 14.95 9.98
C LEU A 564 -19.20 14.82 10.37
N VAL A 565 -19.87 13.79 9.85
CA VAL A 565 -21.25 13.47 10.14
C VAL A 565 -21.33 12.10 10.78
N LYS A 566 -21.90 12.03 12.00
CA LYS A 566 -22.09 10.80 12.75
C LYS A 566 -23.56 10.40 12.75
N TYR A 567 -23.84 9.12 12.65
CA TYR A 567 -25.18 8.54 12.67
C TYR A 567 -25.10 7.09 13.10
N LYS A 568 -26.26 6.42 13.19
CA LYS A 568 -26.33 5.01 13.58
C LYS A 568 -27.03 4.18 12.51
N ARG A 569 -26.58 2.95 12.35
CA ARG A 569 -27.33 1.89 11.67
C ARG A 569 -28.51 1.46 12.55
N PRO A 570 -29.60 0.89 12.00
CA PRO A 570 -30.79 0.52 12.81
C PRO A 570 -30.52 -0.49 13.94
N ASP A 571 -29.49 -1.31 13.81
CA ASP A 571 -29.05 -2.25 14.84
C ASP A 571 -28.13 -1.63 15.93
N GLY A 572 -27.90 -0.31 15.85
CA GLY A 572 -27.17 0.46 16.86
C GLY A 572 -25.70 0.68 16.56
N VAL A 573 -25.12 0.06 15.51
CA VAL A 573 -23.72 0.29 15.11
C VAL A 573 -23.51 1.75 14.76
N ASP A 574 -22.48 2.36 15.34
CA ASP A 574 -22.08 3.74 15.04
C ASP A 574 -21.46 3.82 13.64
N LEU A 575 -21.86 4.83 12.89
CA LEU A 575 -21.37 5.08 11.54
C LEU A 575 -20.98 6.53 11.36
N SER A 576 -20.15 6.81 10.36
CA SER A 576 -19.79 8.18 10.00
C SER A 576 -19.43 8.31 8.52
N PHE A 577 -19.47 9.55 8.03
CA PHE A 577 -18.86 9.95 6.77
C PHE A 577 -18.33 11.39 6.87
N THR A 578 -17.43 11.76 6.00
CA THR A 578 -17.08 13.17 5.80
C THR A 578 -17.92 13.74 4.65
N LEU A 579 -18.76 14.72 4.95
CA LEU A 579 -19.51 15.47 3.95
C LEU A 579 -18.62 16.57 3.38
N TYR A 580 -18.41 16.57 2.05
CA TYR A 580 -17.79 17.68 1.33
C TYR A 580 -18.85 18.43 0.50
N LEU A 581 -18.79 19.76 0.53
CA LEU A 581 -19.66 20.65 -0.22
C LEU A 581 -18.86 21.45 -1.25
N PRO A 582 -19.39 21.63 -2.48
CA PRO A 582 -18.70 22.35 -3.54
C PRO A 582 -18.44 23.83 -3.14
N PRO A 583 -17.47 24.50 -3.80
CA PRO A 583 -17.07 25.88 -3.44
C PRO A 583 -18.23 26.88 -3.40
N ASP A 584 -19.23 26.71 -4.27
CA ASP A 584 -20.35 27.65 -4.46
C ASP A 584 -21.68 27.13 -3.88
N TYR A 585 -21.60 26.19 -2.90
CA TYR A 585 -22.78 25.64 -2.25
C TYR A 585 -23.62 26.69 -1.56
N LYS A 586 -24.91 26.73 -1.89
CA LYS A 586 -25.92 27.57 -1.23
C LYS A 586 -26.68 26.77 -0.17
N PRO A 587 -26.70 27.21 1.10
CA PRO A 587 -27.44 26.51 2.17
C PRO A 587 -28.90 26.24 1.76
N GLY A 588 -29.37 25.01 2.02
CA GLY A 588 -30.68 24.53 1.68
C GLY A 588 -30.86 23.97 0.26
N ALA A 589 -29.86 24.09 -0.61
CA ALA A 589 -29.88 23.45 -1.92
C ALA A 589 -29.57 21.95 -1.81
N ARG A 590 -30.42 21.12 -2.40
CA ARG A 590 -30.16 19.68 -2.58
C ARG A 590 -29.30 19.47 -3.82
N LEU A 591 -28.19 18.74 -3.67
CA LEU A 591 -27.21 18.53 -4.72
C LEU A 591 -27.22 17.08 -5.23
N PRO A 592 -26.89 16.86 -6.52
CA PRO A 592 -26.48 15.56 -6.97
C PRO A 592 -25.26 15.15 -6.13
N THR A 593 -25.21 13.89 -5.71
CA THR A 593 -24.28 13.46 -4.67
C THR A 593 -23.51 12.23 -5.09
N VAL A 594 -22.23 12.24 -4.82
CA VAL A 594 -21.30 11.09 -4.95
C VAL A 594 -21.14 10.42 -3.59
N PHE A 595 -21.40 9.14 -3.54
CA PHE A 595 -21.19 8.25 -2.39
C PHE A 595 -19.90 7.44 -2.64
N TYR A 596 -18.92 7.57 -1.76
CA TYR A 596 -17.66 6.83 -1.84
C TYR A 596 -17.40 6.06 -0.55
N ALA A 597 -17.18 4.75 -0.68
CA ALA A 597 -16.91 3.84 0.44
C ALA A 597 -15.99 2.68 0.04
N TYR A 598 -15.45 2.04 1.08
CA TYR A 598 -14.71 0.79 0.99
C TYR A 598 -15.09 -0.06 2.21
N PRO A 599 -15.81 -1.18 2.05
CA PRO A 599 -16.20 -2.06 3.16
C PRO A 599 -14.96 -2.64 3.86
N LEU A 600 -15.01 -2.67 5.19
CA LEU A 600 -13.98 -3.25 6.05
C LEU A 600 -14.63 -4.20 7.06
N ASP A 601 -13.89 -5.22 7.47
CA ASP A 601 -14.36 -6.26 8.37
C ASP A 601 -13.93 -5.99 9.80
N TYR A 602 -14.82 -6.28 10.75
CA TYR A 602 -14.62 -6.06 12.17
C TYR A 602 -15.16 -7.25 12.97
N THR A 603 -14.43 -7.65 14.03
CA THR A 603 -14.88 -8.70 14.94
C THR A 603 -15.87 -8.20 15.97
N GLU A 604 -15.87 -6.90 16.28
CA GLU A 604 -16.65 -6.28 17.34
C GLU A 604 -17.37 -5.01 16.87
N ALA A 605 -18.64 -4.85 17.22
CA ALA A 605 -19.46 -3.72 16.81
C ALA A 605 -18.99 -2.37 17.40
N GLU A 606 -18.42 -2.41 18.61
CA GLU A 606 -17.97 -1.24 19.35
C GLU A 606 -16.79 -0.53 18.69
N VAL A 607 -15.94 -1.28 17.99
CA VAL A 607 -14.78 -0.72 17.27
C VAL A 607 -15.07 -0.44 15.80
N ALA A 608 -16.07 -1.11 15.24
CA ALA A 608 -16.43 -1.01 13.82
C ALA A 608 -16.87 0.41 13.40
N GLY A 609 -17.50 1.15 14.31
CA GLY A 609 -18.00 2.50 14.06
C GLY A 609 -17.01 3.62 14.39
N GLN A 610 -15.78 3.31 14.75
CA GLN A 610 -14.78 4.32 15.08
C GLN A 610 -14.46 5.22 13.88
N VAL A 611 -14.43 6.54 14.15
CA VAL A 611 -14.13 7.56 13.12
C VAL A 611 -12.71 7.38 12.56
N GLN A 612 -12.59 7.50 11.24
CA GLN A 612 -11.32 7.43 10.53
C GLN A 612 -11.01 8.75 9.81
N GLY A 613 -9.75 9.20 9.92
CA GLY A 613 -9.31 10.44 9.33
C GLY A 613 -9.74 11.69 10.11
N THR A 614 -9.56 12.85 9.52
CA THR A 614 -9.90 14.15 10.13
C THR A 614 -10.40 15.14 9.09
N THR A 615 -11.26 16.06 9.51
CA THR A 615 -11.69 17.18 8.65
C THR A 615 -10.70 18.34 8.63
N HIS A 616 -9.61 18.31 9.42
CA HIS A 616 -8.66 19.39 9.58
C HIS A 616 -7.45 19.34 8.65
N GLN A 617 -7.34 18.30 7.81
CA GLN A 617 -6.32 18.22 6.76
C GLN A 617 -6.55 19.25 5.66
N PHE A 618 -5.45 19.69 5.05
CA PHE A 618 -5.48 20.51 3.85
C PHE A 618 -6.21 19.79 2.71
N THR A 619 -7.10 20.49 2.01
CA THR A 619 -7.87 19.86 0.93
C THR A 619 -7.03 19.81 -0.33
N MET A 620 -6.65 18.60 -0.74
CA MET A 620 -5.94 18.30 -1.98
C MET A 620 -6.66 17.19 -2.73
N PHE A 621 -6.63 17.26 -4.06
CA PHE A 621 -7.13 16.21 -4.94
C PHE A 621 -5.95 15.62 -5.70
N THR A 622 -5.85 14.31 -5.69
CA THR A 622 -4.76 13.58 -6.35
C THR A 622 -5.32 12.42 -7.16
N SER A 623 -4.59 11.99 -8.17
CA SER A 623 -4.95 10.85 -9.01
C SER A 623 -6.38 10.97 -9.55
N TYR A 624 -7.11 9.87 -9.65
CA TYR A 624 -8.52 9.79 -10.07
C TYR A 624 -9.50 9.92 -8.88
N SER A 625 -9.22 10.86 -7.96
CA SER A 625 -10.03 11.06 -6.75
C SER A 625 -11.47 11.43 -7.08
N HIS A 626 -12.43 10.84 -6.38
CA HIS A 626 -13.84 11.20 -6.44
C HIS A 626 -14.12 12.65 -5.91
N LEU A 627 -13.16 13.26 -5.21
CA LEU A 627 -13.30 14.64 -4.74
C LEU A 627 -13.30 15.66 -5.90
N PHE A 628 -12.81 15.31 -7.08
CA PHE A 628 -12.91 16.20 -8.28
C PHE A 628 -14.35 16.51 -8.66
N PHE A 629 -15.31 15.69 -8.29
CA PHE A 629 -16.74 15.96 -8.49
C PHE A 629 -17.23 17.26 -7.81
N LEU A 630 -16.54 17.70 -6.75
CA LEU A 630 -16.85 18.98 -6.10
C LEU A 630 -16.68 20.17 -7.06
N LEU A 631 -15.72 20.11 -7.99
CA LEU A 631 -15.50 21.14 -9.01
C LEU A 631 -16.59 21.12 -10.09
N ALA A 632 -17.35 20.05 -10.19
CA ALA A 632 -18.51 19.91 -11.07
C ALA A 632 -19.84 20.15 -10.32
N GLY A 633 -19.82 20.65 -9.07
CA GLY A 633 -21.00 21.03 -8.30
C GLY A 633 -21.75 19.90 -7.60
N TYR A 634 -21.12 18.75 -7.42
CA TYR A 634 -21.66 17.64 -6.62
C TYR A 634 -21.34 17.84 -5.13
N ALA A 635 -22.18 17.32 -4.25
CA ALA A 635 -21.77 16.99 -2.89
C ALA A 635 -21.06 15.62 -2.90
N VAL A 636 -20.18 15.40 -1.92
CA VAL A 636 -19.48 14.11 -1.77
C VAL A 636 -19.65 13.62 -0.34
N LEU A 637 -20.19 12.41 -0.19
CA LEU A 637 -20.10 11.62 1.04
C LEU A 637 -18.83 10.77 0.92
N ASP A 638 -17.78 11.21 1.58
CA ASP A 638 -16.45 10.58 1.52
C ASP A 638 -16.23 9.66 2.73
N ARG A 639 -15.52 8.55 2.49
CA ARG A 639 -15.20 7.57 3.54
C ARG A 639 -16.43 7.14 4.33
N VAL A 640 -17.53 6.85 3.62
CA VAL A 640 -18.73 6.35 4.29
C VAL A 640 -18.39 5.04 4.97
N ALA A 641 -18.60 4.97 6.29
CA ALA A 641 -18.34 3.76 7.07
C ALA A 641 -19.26 2.62 6.61
N MET A 642 -18.69 1.51 6.20
CA MET A 642 -19.38 0.32 5.71
C MET A 642 -18.84 -0.92 6.42
N PRO A 643 -19.00 -1.04 7.76
CA PRO A 643 -18.45 -2.15 8.51
C PRO A 643 -19.25 -3.44 8.31
N ILE A 644 -18.52 -4.51 8.02
CA ILE A 644 -19.04 -5.88 8.05
C ILE A 644 -18.65 -6.48 9.40
N VAL A 645 -19.60 -6.57 10.31
CA VAL A 645 -19.39 -6.98 11.71
C VAL A 645 -19.77 -8.42 11.92
N GLY A 646 -18.90 -9.20 12.54
CA GLY A 646 -19.17 -10.58 12.90
C GLY A 646 -17.92 -11.39 13.17
N PRO A 647 -18.06 -12.65 13.65
CA PRO A 647 -16.93 -13.55 13.84
C PRO A 647 -16.15 -13.72 12.52
N SER A 648 -14.81 -13.67 12.57
CA SER A 648 -13.93 -13.68 11.38
C SER A 648 -14.24 -14.80 10.36
N LEU A 649 -14.77 -15.94 10.81
CA LEU A 649 -15.10 -17.06 9.91
C LEU A 649 -16.47 -16.94 9.25
N THR A 650 -17.39 -16.11 9.74
CA THR A 650 -18.79 -16.09 9.29
C THR A 650 -19.35 -14.68 9.01
N ALA A 651 -18.56 -13.63 9.19
CA ALA A 651 -19.01 -12.25 8.97
C ALA A 651 -19.58 -12.02 7.56
N TYR A 652 -18.99 -12.68 6.56
CA TYR A 652 -19.44 -12.58 5.17
C TYR A 652 -20.76 -13.29 4.87
N ASP A 653 -21.27 -14.14 5.75
CA ASP A 653 -22.59 -14.78 5.57
C ASP A 653 -23.72 -13.73 5.59
N THR A 654 -23.49 -12.58 6.26
CA THR A 654 -24.42 -11.44 6.33
C THR A 654 -23.92 -10.20 5.58
N TYR A 655 -22.95 -10.36 4.68
CA TYR A 655 -22.31 -9.24 3.95
C TYR A 655 -23.31 -8.34 3.23
N LEU A 656 -24.22 -8.89 2.44
CA LEU A 656 -25.16 -8.09 1.64
C LEU A 656 -26.15 -7.32 2.50
N GLU A 657 -26.66 -7.93 3.55
CA GLU A 657 -27.61 -7.32 4.47
C GLU A 657 -26.99 -6.12 5.20
N GLN A 658 -25.76 -6.29 5.70
CA GLN A 658 -25.03 -5.23 6.37
C GLN A 658 -24.65 -4.12 5.38
N LEU A 659 -24.16 -4.48 4.19
CA LEU A 659 -23.80 -3.54 3.14
C LEU A 659 -24.95 -2.61 2.76
N VAL A 660 -26.15 -3.16 2.53
CA VAL A 660 -27.34 -2.39 2.18
C VAL A 660 -27.82 -1.53 3.35
N ALA A 661 -27.76 -2.05 4.57
CA ALA A 661 -28.13 -1.32 5.78
C ALA A 661 -27.22 -0.11 6.04
N ASP A 662 -25.90 -0.27 5.89
CA ASP A 662 -24.92 0.81 6.01
C ASP A 662 -25.15 1.91 4.97
N ALA A 663 -25.30 1.52 3.70
CA ALA A 663 -25.53 2.46 2.61
C ALA A 663 -26.85 3.23 2.82
N LYS A 664 -27.92 2.53 3.23
CA LYS A 664 -29.20 3.15 3.50
C LYS A 664 -29.12 4.16 4.64
N ALA A 665 -28.46 3.81 5.74
CA ALA A 665 -28.30 4.71 6.89
C ALA A 665 -27.55 6.00 6.51
N ALA A 666 -26.50 5.88 5.68
CA ALA A 666 -25.73 7.02 5.19
C ALA A 666 -26.56 7.93 4.27
N VAL A 667 -27.28 7.34 3.31
CA VAL A 667 -28.15 8.08 2.38
C VAL A 667 -29.26 8.79 3.15
N ASP A 668 -29.98 8.09 4.04
CA ASP A 668 -31.05 8.66 4.86
C ASP A 668 -30.54 9.86 5.67
N LYS A 669 -29.34 9.75 6.26
CA LYS A 669 -28.71 10.84 7.01
C LYS A 669 -28.41 12.04 6.12
N GLY A 670 -27.83 11.85 4.95
CA GLY A 670 -27.52 12.92 4.01
C GLY A 670 -28.78 13.63 3.48
N VAL A 671 -29.85 12.87 3.22
CA VAL A 671 -31.17 13.40 2.81
C VAL A 671 -31.82 14.19 3.93
N ALA A 672 -31.77 13.68 5.17
CA ALA A 672 -32.31 14.36 6.35
C ALA A 672 -31.60 15.67 6.65
N MET A 673 -30.30 15.80 6.31
CA MET A 673 -29.55 17.06 6.41
C MET A 673 -29.96 18.10 5.35
N GLY A 674 -30.80 17.74 4.37
CA GLY A 674 -31.27 18.65 3.31
C GLY A 674 -30.23 18.93 2.20
N VAL A 675 -29.09 18.19 2.18
CA VAL A 675 -28.00 18.37 1.22
C VAL A 675 -28.12 17.39 0.05
N VAL A 676 -28.40 16.13 0.34
CA VAL A 676 -28.46 15.06 -0.65
C VAL A 676 -29.80 15.08 -1.38
N ASP A 677 -29.76 15.10 -2.70
CA ASP A 677 -30.94 14.86 -3.53
C ASP A 677 -31.13 13.34 -3.69
N PRO A 678 -32.20 12.77 -3.10
CA PRO A 678 -32.38 11.31 -3.10
C PRO A 678 -32.56 10.69 -4.50
N ASP A 679 -32.91 11.50 -5.49
CA ASP A 679 -33.11 11.04 -6.87
C ASP A 679 -31.86 11.17 -7.73
N ARG A 680 -30.75 11.73 -7.19
CA ARG A 680 -29.51 12.01 -7.91
C ARG A 680 -28.25 11.56 -7.11
N ILE A 681 -28.25 10.31 -6.67
CA ILE A 681 -27.12 9.73 -5.93
C ILE A 681 -26.38 8.74 -6.83
N GLY A 682 -25.07 8.92 -6.98
CA GLY A 682 -24.16 7.99 -7.62
C GLY A 682 -23.21 7.33 -6.61
N VAL A 683 -22.85 6.08 -6.82
CA VAL A 683 -21.92 5.33 -5.96
C VAL A 683 -20.63 5.02 -6.70
N ILE A 684 -19.49 5.27 -6.05
CA ILE A 684 -18.14 4.99 -6.59
C ILE A 684 -17.39 4.06 -5.65
N GLY A 685 -16.65 3.10 -6.22
CA GLY A 685 -15.73 2.24 -5.49
C GLY A 685 -14.57 1.76 -6.33
N HIS A 686 -13.51 1.33 -5.64
CA HIS A 686 -12.32 0.74 -6.24
C HIS A 686 -12.03 -0.60 -5.54
N SER A 687 -11.53 -1.60 -6.29
CA SER A 687 -11.17 -2.91 -5.71
C SER A 687 -12.37 -3.58 -5.02
N HIS A 688 -12.29 -3.90 -3.74
CA HIS A 688 -13.42 -4.40 -2.94
C HIS A 688 -14.59 -3.40 -2.90
N GLY A 689 -14.30 -2.09 -2.94
CA GLY A 689 -15.32 -1.05 -3.10
C GLY A 689 -16.04 -1.11 -4.46
N ALA A 690 -15.42 -1.59 -5.52
CA ALA A 690 -16.08 -1.81 -6.81
C ALA A 690 -17.07 -3.01 -6.75
N MET A 691 -16.72 -4.07 -6.02
CA MET A 691 -17.63 -5.17 -5.70
C MET A 691 -18.86 -4.65 -4.91
N MET A 692 -18.61 -3.76 -3.93
CA MET A 692 -19.67 -3.05 -3.19
C MET A 692 -20.61 -2.32 -4.15
N VAL A 693 -20.08 -1.53 -5.10
CA VAL A 693 -20.89 -0.79 -6.08
C VAL A 693 -21.85 -1.71 -6.84
N ALA A 694 -21.31 -2.79 -7.41
CA ALA A 694 -22.11 -3.73 -8.19
C ALA A 694 -23.19 -4.42 -7.33
N ASN A 695 -22.85 -4.81 -6.08
CA ASN A 695 -23.81 -5.39 -5.14
C ASN A 695 -24.89 -4.38 -4.71
N LEU A 696 -24.54 -3.12 -4.43
CA LEU A 696 -25.54 -2.09 -4.09
C LEU A 696 -26.49 -1.79 -5.22
N LEU A 697 -26.04 -1.82 -6.49
CA LEU A 697 -26.89 -1.65 -7.66
C LEU A 697 -27.79 -2.87 -7.93
N ALA A 698 -27.36 -4.08 -7.52
CA ALA A 698 -28.14 -5.30 -7.68
C ALA A 698 -29.17 -5.51 -6.56
N HIS A 699 -28.90 -5.01 -5.35
CA HIS A 699 -29.66 -5.35 -4.14
C HIS A 699 -30.29 -4.14 -3.43
N SER A 700 -30.23 -2.94 -4.04
CA SER A 700 -30.90 -1.73 -3.51
C SER A 700 -31.34 -0.79 -4.63
N ASP A 701 -32.29 0.09 -4.31
CA ASP A 701 -32.74 1.20 -5.18
C ASP A 701 -32.17 2.57 -4.74
N LEU A 702 -31.13 2.57 -3.89
CA LEU A 702 -30.55 3.76 -3.30
C LEU A 702 -29.83 4.65 -4.32
N PHE A 703 -29.25 4.03 -5.36
CA PHE A 703 -28.34 4.69 -6.29
C PHE A 703 -28.89 4.72 -7.70
N ARG A 704 -28.69 5.83 -8.40
CA ARG A 704 -29.13 6.02 -9.78
C ARG A 704 -28.12 5.55 -10.81
N ALA A 705 -26.82 5.60 -10.48
CA ALA A 705 -25.72 5.11 -11.31
C ALA A 705 -24.53 4.70 -10.45
N GLY A 706 -23.65 3.86 -11.00
CA GLY A 706 -22.42 3.43 -10.33
C GLY A 706 -21.19 3.60 -11.19
N VAL A 707 -20.03 3.74 -10.51
CA VAL A 707 -18.68 3.67 -11.09
C VAL A 707 -17.85 2.65 -10.29
N ALA A 708 -17.45 1.58 -10.93
CA ALA A 708 -16.73 0.47 -10.31
C ALA A 708 -15.37 0.29 -10.99
N ARG A 709 -14.27 0.47 -10.22
CA ARG A 709 -12.90 0.46 -10.74
C ARG A 709 -12.12 -0.74 -10.22
N SER A 710 -11.46 -1.49 -11.12
CA SER A 710 -10.58 -2.63 -10.82
C SER A 710 -11.18 -3.61 -9.80
N GLY A 711 -12.42 -4.07 -10.03
CA GLY A 711 -13.18 -4.86 -9.06
C GLY A 711 -13.04 -6.36 -9.21
N ALA A 712 -13.41 -7.10 -8.16
CA ALA A 712 -13.54 -8.55 -8.13
C ALA A 712 -15.03 -8.92 -8.03
N TYR A 713 -15.64 -9.33 -9.12
CA TYR A 713 -17.10 -9.52 -9.21
C TYR A 713 -17.54 -10.98 -9.14
N ASN A 714 -16.61 -11.90 -9.22
CA ASN A 714 -16.83 -13.34 -9.04
C ASN A 714 -15.79 -13.92 -8.07
N LYS A 715 -16.20 -14.17 -6.84
CA LYS A 715 -15.31 -14.66 -5.79
C LYS A 715 -15.00 -16.16 -5.91
N SER A 716 -15.71 -16.90 -6.75
CA SER A 716 -15.34 -18.29 -7.05
C SER A 716 -13.98 -18.40 -7.74
N LEU A 717 -13.47 -17.30 -8.33
CA LEU A 717 -12.11 -17.20 -8.88
C LEU A 717 -11.04 -17.01 -7.80
N THR A 718 -11.40 -16.71 -6.56
CA THR A 718 -10.50 -16.65 -5.40
C THR A 718 -10.86 -17.74 -4.40
N ALA A 719 -10.81 -18.99 -4.85
CA ALA A 719 -11.41 -20.14 -4.17
C ALA A 719 -10.83 -20.47 -2.77
N PHE A 720 -9.65 -19.92 -2.43
CA PHE A 720 -8.98 -20.14 -1.15
C PHE A 720 -9.11 -18.97 -0.15
N GLY A 721 -10.05 -18.06 -0.39
CA GLY A 721 -10.32 -16.93 0.49
C GLY A 721 -10.21 -15.57 -0.22
N PHE A 722 -10.81 -14.55 0.37
CA PHE A 722 -10.74 -13.16 -0.10
C PHE A 722 -11.00 -12.22 1.07
N GLN A 723 -10.32 -11.09 1.12
CA GLN A 723 -10.38 -10.18 2.26
C GLN A 723 -10.22 -10.97 3.59
N ASN A 724 -11.17 -10.87 4.51
CA ASN A 724 -11.18 -11.67 5.73
C ASN A 724 -12.03 -12.96 5.65
N GLU A 725 -12.65 -13.28 4.50
CA GLU A 725 -13.21 -14.61 4.28
C GLU A 725 -12.08 -15.63 4.15
N ARG A 726 -11.92 -16.49 5.16
CA ARG A 726 -10.81 -17.44 5.29
C ARG A 726 -11.21 -18.87 4.95
N ARG A 727 -12.49 -19.15 4.82
CA ARG A 727 -13.00 -20.46 4.39
C ARG A 727 -12.79 -20.59 2.88
N PRO A 728 -12.27 -21.71 2.38
CA PRO A 728 -12.26 -21.98 0.95
C PRO A 728 -13.67 -22.10 0.39
N LEU A 729 -13.81 -21.92 -0.92
CA LEU A 729 -15.09 -22.00 -1.64
C LEU A 729 -15.93 -23.23 -1.28
N TRP A 730 -15.29 -24.38 -1.12
CA TRP A 730 -15.98 -25.64 -0.85
C TRP A 730 -16.55 -25.73 0.56
N GLU A 731 -16.05 -24.94 1.51
CA GLU A 731 -16.56 -24.83 2.89
C GLU A 731 -17.64 -23.74 3.03
N ALA A 732 -17.63 -22.70 2.17
CA ALA A 732 -18.53 -21.54 2.26
C ALA A 732 -19.18 -21.19 0.91
N ARG A 733 -19.61 -22.19 0.14
CA ARG A 733 -20.12 -22.04 -1.24
C ARG A 733 -21.20 -20.97 -1.36
N ASP A 734 -22.18 -20.98 -0.48
CA ASP A 734 -23.32 -20.05 -0.51
C ASP A 734 -22.86 -18.61 -0.27
N THR A 735 -21.89 -18.39 0.62
CA THR A 735 -21.28 -17.09 0.88
C THR A 735 -20.57 -16.58 -0.38
N TYR A 736 -19.74 -17.41 -1.02
CA TYR A 736 -19.04 -17.03 -2.25
C TYR A 736 -19.99 -16.64 -3.39
N ILE A 737 -21.09 -17.38 -3.57
CA ILE A 737 -22.13 -17.06 -4.56
C ILE A 737 -22.84 -15.75 -4.18
N LYS A 738 -23.27 -15.64 -2.92
CA LYS A 738 -24.05 -14.51 -2.41
C LYS A 738 -23.32 -13.18 -2.55
N VAL A 739 -22.02 -13.12 -2.19
CA VAL A 739 -21.23 -11.88 -2.24
C VAL A 739 -20.77 -11.49 -3.64
N SER A 740 -20.84 -12.40 -4.62
CA SER A 740 -20.39 -12.20 -6.00
C SER A 740 -21.46 -11.55 -6.87
N PRO A 741 -21.34 -10.26 -7.20
CA PRO A 741 -22.39 -9.58 -7.98
C PRO A 741 -22.59 -10.13 -9.40
N LEU A 742 -21.65 -10.90 -9.94
CA LEU A 742 -21.82 -11.58 -11.23
C LEU A 742 -23.06 -12.50 -11.22
N PHE A 743 -23.35 -13.18 -10.11
CA PHE A 743 -24.52 -14.06 -9.98
C PHE A 743 -25.84 -13.29 -9.80
N SER A 744 -25.79 -11.97 -9.68
CA SER A 744 -26.95 -11.05 -9.61
C SER A 744 -26.89 -9.98 -10.70
N ALA A 745 -26.13 -10.21 -11.77
CA ALA A 745 -25.95 -9.24 -12.86
C ALA A 745 -27.27 -8.89 -13.56
N ASP A 746 -28.22 -9.84 -13.62
CA ASP A 746 -29.58 -9.66 -14.13
C ASP A 746 -30.40 -8.63 -13.33
N LYS A 747 -30.03 -8.37 -12.06
CA LYS A 747 -30.66 -7.38 -11.18
C LYS A 747 -30.05 -5.99 -11.33
N ILE A 748 -28.88 -5.84 -11.94
CA ILE A 748 -28.23 -4.53 -12.17
C ILE A 748 -28.95 -3.81 -13.32
N LYS A 749 -30.02 -3.05 -12.98
CA LYS A 749 -30.81 -2.27 -13.95
C LYS A 749 -30.38 -0.80 -14.03
N ARG A 750 -29.58 -0.33 -13.08
CA ARG A 750 -29.05 1.03 -13.07
C ARG A 750 -27.74 1.08 -13.86
N PRO A 751 -27.44 2.21 -14.56
CA PRO A 751 -26.22 2.34 -15.33
C PRO A 751 -24.95 2.15 -14.49
N ILE A 752 -24.00 1.34 -14.98
CA ILE A 752 -22.71 1.10 -14.34
C ILE A 752 -21.56 1.36 -15.32
N LEU A 753 -20.58 2.14 -14.88
CA LEU A 753 -19.29 2.33 -15.55
C LEU A 753 -18.26 1.41 -14.89
N LEU A 754 -17.66 0.53 -15.65
CA LEU A 754 -16.56 -0.35 -15.26
C LEU A 754 -15.26 0.21 -15.85
N ILE A 755 -14.24 0.46 -15.01
CA ILE A 755 -12.90 0.88 -15.47
C ILE A 755 -11.90 -0.11 -14.91
N HIS A 756 -10.94 -0.60 -15.74
CA HIS A 756 -9.97 -1.60 -15.30
C HIS A 756 -8.63 -1.42 -16.01
N GLY A 757 -7.53 -1.59 -15.28
CA GLY A 757 -6.19 -1.63 -15.86
C GLY A 757 -5.91 -2.99 -16.50
N GLU A 758 -5.48 -3.03 -17.76
CA GLU A 758 -5.23 -4.29 -18.50
C GLU A 758 -4.09 -5.11 -17.90
N ALA A 759 -3.15 -4.44 -17.22
CA ALA A 759 -2.03 -5.07 -16.54
C ALA A 759 -2.28 -5.29 -15.03
N ASP A 760 -3.54 -5.29 -14.56
CA ASP A 760 -3.86 -5.58 -13.16
C ASP A 760 -3.41 -6.99 -12.78
N TYR A 761 -2.54 -7.07 -11.77
CA TYR A 761 -1.98 -8.32 -11.23
C TYR A 761 -2.37 -8.57 -9.77
N ASN A 762 -3.18 -7.69 -9.19
CA ASN A 762 -3.67 -7.90 -7.83
C ASN A 762 -4.52 -9.17 -7.77
N PRO A 763 -4.24 -10.06 -6.81
CA PRO A 763 -4.99 -11.30 -6.68
C PRO A 763 -6.51 -11.08 -6.58
N GLY A 764 -7.26 -11.75 -7.44
CA GLY A 764 -8.73 -11.70 -7.46
C GLY A 764 -9.35 -10.54 -8.23
N THR A 765 -8.60 -9.50 -8.63
CA THR A 765 -9.12 -8.35 -9.43
C THR A 765 -8.59 -8.33 -10.87
N ILE A 766 -8.44 -9.49 -11.46
CA ILE A 766 -7.96 -9.61 -12.85
C ILE A 766 -8.91 -8.92 -13.83
N PRO A 767 -8.41 -8.36 -14.95
CA PRO A 767 -9.24 -7.65 -15.94
C PRO A 767 -10.46 -8.42 -16.42
N PHE A 768 -10.33 -9.73 -16.58
CA PHE A 768 -11.40 -10.66 -16.92
C PHE A 768 -12.65 -10.55 -16.02
N GLN A 769 -12.52 -10.17 -14.76
CA GLN A 769 -13.62 -9.91 -13.84
C GLN A 769 -14.57 -8.82 -14.37
N SER A 770 -14.01 -7.68 -14.84
CA SER A 770 -14.80 -6.57 -15.40
C SER A 770 -15.40 -6.91 -16.75
N GLU A 771 -14.67 -7.64 -17.60
CA GLU A 771 -15.15 -8.08 -18.91
C GLU A 771 -16.38 -8.98 -18.76
N ARG A 772 -16.30 -9.99 -17.88
CA ARG A 772 -17.41 -10.93 -17.65
C ARG A 772 -18.63 -10.26 -17.01
N LEU A 773 -18.43 -9.33 -16.07
CA LEU A 773 -19.55 -8.57 -15.50
C LEU A 773 -20.21 -7.68 -16.56
N TYR A 774 -19.44 -6.98 -17.40
CA TYR A 774 -19.94 -6.17 -18.50
C TYR A 774 -20.81 -6.99 -19.44
N GLU A 775 -20.33 -8.15 -19.89
CA GLU A 775 -21.07 -9.05 -20.77
C GLU A 775 -22.37 -9.55 -20.14
N ALA A 776 -22.33 -9.94 -18.86
CA ALA A 776 -23.49 -10.42 -18.14
C ALA A 776 -24.58 -9.33 -18.03
N ILE A 777 -24.19 -8.10 -17.64
CA ILE A 777 -25.13 -6.97 -17.54
C ILE A 777 -25.72 -6.63 -18.91
N ARG A 778 -24.87 -6.54 -19.95
CA ARG A 778 -25.32 -6.26 -21.32
C ARG A 778 -26.26 -7.36 -21.83
N GLY A 779 -25.89 -8.64 -21.63
CA GLY A 779 -26.68 -9.79 -22.06
C GLY A 779 -28.03 -9.89 -21.39
N THR A 780 -28.18 -9.35 -20.17
CA THR A 780 -29.47 -9.30 -19.44
C THR A 780 -30.24 -7.96 -19.64
N GLY A 781 -29.79 -7.12 -20.60
CA GLY A 781 -30.47 -5.88 -20.99
C GLY A 781 -30.18 -4.70 -20.06
N GLY A 782 -29.16 -4.76 -19.21
CA GLY A 782 -28.70 -3.64 -18.38
C GLY A 782 -27.84 -2.64 -19.16
N THR A 783 -27.66 -1.43 -18.59
CA THR A 783 -26.82 -0.37 -19.15
C THR A 783 -25.45 -0.42 -18.50
N ALA A 784 -24.41 -0.76 -19.27
CA ALA A 784 -23.03 -0.81 -18.81
C ALA A 784 -22.07 -0.17 -19.83
N ARG A 785 -20.99 0.42 -19.33
CA ARG A 785 -19.84 0.87 -20.11
C ARG A 785 -18.59 0.24 -19.51
N LEU A 786 -17.72 -0.30 -20.37
CA LEU A 786 -16.42 -0.86 -19.98
C LEU A 786 -15.31 -0.02 -20.59
N VAL A 787 -14.36 0.41 -19.76
CA VAL A 787 -13.13 1.14 -20.15
C VAL A 787 -11.95 0.33 -19.67
N MET A 788 -11.16 -0.19 -20.62
CA MET A 788 -9.91 -0.90 -20.35
C MET A 788 -8.75 0.07 -20.57
N LEU A 789 -7.87 0.19 -19.55
CA LEU A 789 -6.74 1.12 -19.58
C LEU A 789 -5.45 0.34 -19.91
N PRO A 790 -4.87 0.51 -21.12
CA PRO A 790 -3.65 -0.18 -21.52
C PRO A 790 -2.51 0.08 -20.53
N PHE A 791 -1.70 -0.95 -20.25
CA PHE A 791 -0.51 -0.95 -19.38
C PHE A 791 -0.76 -0.61 -17.90
N GLU A 792 -1.95 -0.16 -17.52
CA GLU A 792 -2.27 0.16 -16.14
C GLU A 792 -2.46 -1.09 -15.28
N SER A 793 -1.98 -0.99 -14.04
CA SER A 793 -2.12 -2.02 -13.03
C SER A 793 -3.40 -1.83 -12.19
N HIS A 794 -3.41 -2.36 -10.96
CA HIS A 794 -4.54 -2.22 -10.03
C HIS A 794 -4.84 -0.76 -9.70
N SER A 795 -3.82 0.08 -9.57
CA SER A 795 -3.91 1.53 -9.45
C SER A 795 -3.38 2.19 -10.73
N TYR A 796 -4.06 3.23 -11.22
CA TYR A 796 -3.72 3.91 -12.47
C TYR A 796 -2.70 5.00 -12.21
N LEU A 797 -1.60 5.00 -12.96
CA LEU A 797 -0.45 5.86 -12.74
C LEU A 797 -0.21 6.87 -13.87
N ALA A 798 -0.37 6.44 -15.13
CA ALA A 798 -0.08 7.30 -16.26
C ALA A 798 -1.01 8.52 -16.30
N ARG A 799 -0.42 9.67 -16.61
CA ARG A 799 -1.15 10.94 -16.73
C ARG A 799 -2.38 10.80 -17.62
N GLU A 800 -2.22 10.23 -18.80
CA GLU A 800 -3.27 10.08 -19.80
C GLU A 800 -4.40 9.16 -19.30
N SER A 801 -4.05 8.07 -18.63
CA SER A 801 -5.01 7.13 -18.05
C SER A 801 -5.82 7.77 -16.90
N VAL A 802 -5.13 8.54 -16.04
CA VAL A 802 -5.79 9.23 -14.92
C VAL A 802 -6.71 10.35 -15.42
N GLU A 803 -6.24 11.17 -16.38
CA GLU A 803 -7.06 12.21 -17.02
C GLU A 803 -8.30 11.60 -17.69
N HIS A 804 -8.13 10.52 -18.44
CA HIS A 804 -9.26 9.81 -19.08
C HIS A 804 -10.21 9.19 -18.06
N THR A 805 -9.71 8.61 -16.98
CA THR A 805 -10.55 8.10 -15.89
C THR A 805 -11.42 9.19 -15.27
N LEU A 806 -10.85 10.36 -15.02
CA LEU A 806 -11.58 11.52 -14.50
C LEU A 806 -12.64 12.00 -15.49
N TYR A 807 -12.31 12.05 -16.77
CA TYR A 807 -13.27 12.40 -17.85
C TYR A 807 -14.45 11.42 -17.86
N GLU A 808 -14.18 10.11 -17.91
CA GLU A 808 -15.22 9.07 -17.97
C GLU A 808 -16.15 9.10 -16.74
N MET A 809 -15.58 9.24 -15.54
CA MET A 809 -16.37 9.31 -14.31
C MET A 809 -17.30 10.54 -14.31
N LEU A 810 -16.77 11.71 -14.65
CA LEU A 810 -17.54 12.96 -14.67
C LEU A 810 -18.64 12.90 -15.73
N ALA A 811 -18.30 12.52 -16.97
CA ALA A 811 -19.27 12.41 -18.08
C ALA A 811 -20.38 11.39 -17.75
N TRP A 812 -20.03 10.26 -17.09
CA TRP A 812 -21.01 9.24 -16.69
C TRP A 812 -22.03 9.79 -15.69
N PHE A 813 -21.57 10.47 -14.64
CA PHE A 813 -22.49 11.01 -13.63
C PHE A 813 -23.21 12.27 -14.11
N ASP A 814 -22.61 13.11 -14.93
CA ASP A 814 -23.32 14.24 -15.54
C ASP A 814 -24.53 13.71 -16.37
N ARG A 815 -24.30 12.71 -17.21
CA ARG A 815 -25.35 12.09 -18.01
C ARG A 815 -26.47 11.46 -17.18
N TYR A 816 -26.14 10.72 -16.13
CA TYR A 816 -27.15 9.90 -15.42
C TYR A 816 -27.67 10.52 -14.13
N LEU A 817 -27.01 11.54 -13.57
CA LEU A 817 -27.44 12.19 -12.34
C LEU A 817 -27.95 13.62 -12.57
N LYS A 818 -27.29 14.43 -13.40
CA LYS A 818 -27.67 15.83 -13.62
C LYS A 818 -28.64 16.01 -14.77
N GLU A 819 -28.36 15.40 -15.94
CA GLU A 819 -29.12 15.59 -17.17
C GLU A 819 -30.34 14.67 -17.26
N ALA A 820 -30.37 13.64 -16.44
CA ALA A 820 -31.48 12.69 -16.47
C ALA A 820 -32.75 13.25 -15.85
N ALA A 821 -33.88 13.02 -16.51
CA ALA A 821 -35.21 13.42 -16.01
C ALA A 821 -35.47 12.88 -14.59
N PRO A 822 -36.18 13.65 -13.72
CA PRO A 822 -36.56 13.16 -12.40
C PRO A 822 -37.34 11.84 -12.50
N GLN A 823 -37.06 10.90 -11.60
CA GLN A 823 -37.81 9.66 -11.55
C GLN A 823 -39.19 9.91 -10.94
N SER A 824 -40.25 9.46 -11.64
CA SER A 824 -41.54 9.32 -11.00
C SER A 824 -41.45 8.20 -9.95
N ARG A 825 -41.33 8.55 -8.66
CA ARG A 825 -41.47 7.59 -7.57
C ARG A 825 -42.86 6.99 -7.64
N LYS A 826 -42.98 5.70 -7.98
CA LYS A 826 -44.20 4.95 -7.63
C LYS A 826 -44.25 4.98 -6.10
N ALA A 827 -45.25 5.64 -5.55
CA ALA A 827 -45.56 5.57 -4.13
C ALA A 827 -45.62 4.09 -3.75
N SER A 828 -44.62 3.64 -2.94
CA SER A 828 -44.71 2.32 -2.31
C SER A 828 -45.94 2.39 -1.41
N ALA A 829 -46.98 1.70 -1.78
CA ALA A 829 -48.11 1.44 -0.91
C ALA A 829 -47.54 0.78 0.38
N ARG A 830 -47.93 1.34 1.51
CA ARG A 830 -47.57 0.94 2.89
C ARG A 830 -47.78 -0.52 3.19
#